data_d1bf33aad790ac6486d97d83afa7ae59
#
_entry.id   d1bf33aad790ac6486d97d83afa7ae59
#
_cell.length_a   1.000
_cell.length_b   1.000
_cell.length_c   1.000
_cell.angle_alpha   90.00
_cell.angle_beta   90.00
_cell.angle_gamma   90.00
#
_symmetry.space_group_name_H-M   'P 1'
#
loop_
_entity.id
_entity.type
_entity.pdbx_description
1 polymer ?
#
loop_
_entity_poly.entity_id
_entity_poly.type
_entity_poly.pdbx_seq_one_letter_code
_entity_poly.pdbx_strand_id
1 'polypeptide(L)'
;MGLMRNAYWCGVFLLVCSLGRAAEFPHPLDALSFDEYTAVLETMKASGHLDSASRFAGVNLHEPPKQEVLRWKQGDPFRREALAIVKQGRKTFEAVVDVANRKVISWREIPGVEPVLIADESDGVGELVKADLTVQAALRKRGITKLDSVNCDGSSPGYFGTAEEQGRRLQRVTCVDGQGHSNAGAYPIEGLVIVFDSEQQKIMRVIDTGVVPIPPGNADYMGNSISPRQVPGPISIQQPVHGFQLEGNQVSWQNWHFHFRIDPRVGVVVTNVAYDDGGKSRSVLYEGSLSEIFVPYQDPAEGWYHWTFIDMGEGNTWVSAAGRLDHSDCPDNAVFFDSVVADSHGIPRNWPHTACLFEREAGDFAWRHKAGGVIGEGRRRRDLVLRMITTYGNYDYALDWTFQQDGSIKIGVGATGSVEVKAVRSKTAAEDQDGSDRRYGHFVADNTVAVNHDHYFCFRLDVDVDGPANSFLKESLKTQKLTGDSPRKSIWVTEPKIAKVEEDAELTMMMEHPALWRVINPNVKSSLGYPTGYEIAPMHNAVSLMTDDDYPQRRAGFILHNLWVTPYREDERYAAGDYPTQSHGGDGLPAWTKNNRSIENTDIVVWYTLGFHHVPRPEDFPIMPTAWHEFELRPFDFFSRNPAVDLPRT
;
A
#
# COMPACT_ATOMS: atom_id res chain seq x y z
N MET A 1 76.10 33.39 3.63
CA MET A 1 75.38 34.61 4.03
C MET A 1 74.10 34.66 3.20
N GLY A 2 72.94 34.64 3.80
CA GLY A 2 71.63 34.72 3.11
C GLY A 2 70.63 33.70 3.61
N LEU A 3 70.05 34.00 4.78
CA LEU A 3 68.92 33.23 5.33
C LEU A 3 67.65 33.57 4.54
N MET A 4 66.95 32.52 3.97
CA MET A 4 65.55 32.63 3.53
C MET A 4 64.66 31.90 4.53
N ARG A 5 63.75 32.67 5.15
CA ARG A 5 62.67 32.16 6.04
C ARG A 5 61.54 31.62 5.19
N ASN A 6 61.23 30.32 5.34
CA ASN A 6 60.00 29.72 4.84
C ASN A 6 58.88 29.97 5.85
N ALA A 7 57.84 30.69 5.43
CA ALA A 7 56.59 30.84 6.15
C ALA A 7 55.64 29.70 5.73
N TYR A 8 55.27 28.83 6.68
CA TYR A 8 54.21 27.84 6.51
C TYR A 8 52.84 28.49 6.72
N TRP A 9 52.04 28.49 5.67
CA TRP A 9 50.61 28.81 5.78
C TRP A 9 49.85 27.55 6.19
N CYS A 10 49.30 27.51 7.42
CA CYS A 10 48.29 26.54 7.84
C CYS A 10 46.94 26.98 7.28
N GLY A 11 46.48 26.29 6.24
CA GLY A 11 45.12 26.41 5.76
C GLY A 11 44.17 25.64 6.70
N VAL A 12 43.34 26.37 7.42
CA VAL A 12 42.20 25.78 8.17
C VAL A 12 41.14 25.45 7.16
N PHE A 13 40.95 24.16 6.86
CA PHE A 13 39.76 23.65 6.16
C PHE A 13 38.59 23.68 7.14
N LEU A 14 37.71 24.65 7.01
CA LEU A 14 36.40 24.63 7.62
C LEU A 14 35.56 23.58 6.86
N LEU A 15 35.36 22.42 7.49
CA LEU A 15 34.33 21.49 7.11
C LEU A 15 32.97 22.18 7.34
N VAL A 16 32.36 22.68 6.28
CA VAL A 16 30.95 23.09 6.31
C VAL A 16 30.14 21.80 6.26
N CYS A 17 29.75 21.30 7.45
CA CYS A 17 28.62 20.36 7.54
C CYS A 17 27.40 21.10 6.98
N SER A 18 26.93 20.70 5.82
CA SER A 18 25.58 21.04 5.35
C SER A 18 24.58 20.34 6.28
N LEU A 19 24.24 20.99 7.38
CA LEU A 19 23.00 20.72 8.10
C LEU A 19 21.87 20.95 7.09
N GLY A 20 21.15 19.91 6.73
CA GLY A 20 19.95 20.03 5.93
C GLY A 20 19.06 21.10 6.55
N ARG A 21 18.83 22.19 5.83
CA ARG A 21 17.86 23.21 6.25
C ARG A 21 16.52 22.52 6.36
N ALA A 22 15.98 22.43 7.58
CA ALA A 22 14.56 22.20 7.76
C ALA A 22 13.80 23.20 6.87
N ALA A 23 12.75 22.76 6.19
CA ALA A 23 11.96 23.62 5.34
C ALA A 23 11.61 24.90 6.09
N GLU A 24 11.82 26.05 5.47
CA GLU A 24 11.68 27.36 6.12
C GLU A 24 10.22 27.61 6.57
N PHE A 25 9.27 26.81 6.06
CA PHE A 25 7.84 26.88 6.39
C PHE A 25 7.22 25.47 6.26
N PRO A 26 7.10 24.70 7.37
CA PRO A 26 6.47 23.37 7.33
C PRO A 26 5.00 23.45 6.94
N HIS A 27 4.53 22.47 6.16
CA HIS A 27 3.13 22.32 5.79
C HIS A 27 2.36 21.57 6.90
N PRO A 28 1.08 21.90 7.19
CA PRO A 28 0.32 21.21 8.24
C PRO A 28 0.20 19.70 8.04
N LEU A 29 0.26 19.22 6.80
CA LEU A 29 0.21 17.80 6.45
C LEU A 29 1.58 17.14 6.26
N ASP A 30 2.70 17.80 6.58
CA ASP A 30 4.01 17.15 6.60
C ASP A 30 4.01 16.00 7.62
N ALA A 31 4.72 14.92 7.32
CA ALA A 31 4.98 13.87 8.30
C ALA A 31 5.67 14.43 9.56
N LEU A 32 5.57 13.73 10.67
CA LEU A 32 6.30 14.12 11.88
C LEU A 32 7.81 14.03 11.63
N SER A 33 8.53 15.06 12.05
CA SER A 33 9.99 15.09 12.01
C SER A 33 10.61 14.27 13.14
N PHE A 34 11.90 13.98 13.05
CA PHE A 34 12.66 13.28 14.10
C PHE A 34 12.52 13.97 15.47
N ASP A 35 12.61 15.30 15.49
CA ASP A 35 12.48 16.08 16.72
C ASP A 35 11.06 16.05 17.29
N GLU A 36 10.04 16.02 16.42
CA GLU A 36 8.64 15.90 16.82
C GLU A 36 8.34 14.53 17.40
N TYR A 37 8.83 13.44 16.80
CA TYR A 37 8.75 12.09 17.41
C TYR A 37 9.42 12.05 18.79
N THR A 38 10.60 12.67 18.91
CA THR A 38 11.29 12.78 20.19
C THR A 38 10.45 13.53 21.21
N ALA A 39 9.85 14.66 20.80
CA ALA A 39 8.96 15.45 21.67
C ALA A 39 7.73 14.67 22.11
N VAL A 40 7.12 13.87 21.21
CA VAL A 40 6.00 12.98 21.55
C VAL A 40 6.41 11.98 22.63
N LEU A 41 7.53 11.27 22.41
CA LEU A 41 8.02 10.27 23.38
C LEU A 41 8.31 10.88 24.76
N GLU A 42 9.00 12.03 24.80
CA GLU A 42 9.30 12.75 26.05
C GLU A 42 8.02 13.20 26.75
N THR A 43 7.06 13.74 26.00
CA THR A 43 5.77 14.18 26.54
C THR A 43 4.98 13.01 27.12
N MET A 44 4.95 11.89 26.41
CA MET A 44 4.28 10.67 26.88
C MET A 44 4.92 10.11 28.15
N LYS A 45 6.27 10.07 28.23
CA LYS A 45 6.99 9.68 29.44
C LYS A 45 6.70 10.62 30.62
N ALA A 46 6.70 11.92 30.38
CA ALA A 46 6.44 12.93 31.43
C ALA A 46 4.98 12.91 31.93
N SER A 47 4.04 12.44 31.11
CA SER A 47 2.61 12.39 31.47
C SER A 47 2.28 11.37 32.57
N GLY A 48 3.13 10.39 32.81
CA GLY A 48 2.91 9.29 33.72
C GLY A 48 1.93 8.20 33.25
N HIS A 49 1.51 8.25 31.99
CA HIS A 49 0.63 7.22 31.40
C HIS A 49 1.37 5.94 30.99
N LEU A 50 2.69 6.04 30.74
CA LEU A 50 3.49 4.90 30.33
C LEU A 50 4.05 4.12 31.54
N ASP A 51 4.09 2.82 31.42
CA ASP A 51 4.77 1.89 32.33
C ASP A 51 5.92 1.15 31.62
N SER A 52 6.60 0.24 32.31
CA SER A 52 7.72 -0.53 31.75
C SER A 52 7.30 -1.54 30.66
N ALA A 53 6.03 -1.92 30.65
CA ALA A 53 5.46 -2.85 29.69
C ALA A 53 4.88 -2.13 28.46
N SER A 54 4.80 -0.80 28.48
CA SER A 54 4.25 -0.01 27.38
C SER A 54 5.07 -0.18 26.12
N ARG A 55 4.36 -0.43 25.00
CA ARG A 55 4.93 -0.49 23.65
C ARG A 55 4.12 0.36 22.69
N PHE A 56 4.80 1.06 21.82
CA PHE A 56 4.17 1.85 20.77
C PHE A 56 3.88 0.94 19.57
N ALA A 57 2.62 0.79 19.23
CA ALA A 57 2.18 0.10 18.02
C ALA A 57 2.20 1.03 16.81
N GLY A 58 2.20 2.34 17.02
CA GLY A 58 2.36 3.35 16.00
C GLY A 58 2.36 4.76 16.58
N VAL A 59 3.02 5.67 15.86
CA VAL A 59 2.95 7.12 16.11
C VAL A 59 2.83 7.79 14.76
N ASN A 60 1.72 8.48 14.53
CA ASN A 60 1.40 9.09 13.24
C ASN A 60 1.07 10.58 13.43
N LEU A 61 1.11 11.34 12.34
CA LEU A 61 0.51 12.67 12.33
C LEU A 61 -0.99 12.55 12.66
N HIS A 62 -1.45 13.29 13.67
CA HIS A 62 -2.87 13.56 13.88
C HIS A 62 -3.21 14.80 13.07
N GLU A 63 -3.79 14.59 11.90
CA GLU A 63 -4.01 15.67 10.93
C GLU A 63 -4.92 16.77 11.47
N PRO A 64 -4.62 18.04 11.16
CA PRO A 64 -5.59 19.09 11.38
C PRO A 64 -6.87 18.86 10.56
N PRO A 65 -8.03 19.34 11.02
CA PRO A 65 -9.27 19.25 10.25
C PRO A 65 -9.10 19.77 8.82
N LYS A 66 -9.67 19.07 7.83
CA LYS A 66 -9.59 19.42 6.39
C LYS A 66 -9.87 20.89 6.12
N GLN A 67 -10.88 21.46 6.81
CA GLN A 67 -11.25 22.87 6.65
C GLN A 67 -10.17 23.86 7.15
N GLU A 68 -9.35 23.47 8.13
CA GLU A 68 -8.21 24.27 8.57
C GLU A 68 -7.09 24.21 7.55
N VAL A 69 -6.79 23.01 7.03
CA VAL A 69 -5.78 22.80 5.97
C VAL A 69 -6.11 23.58 4.71
N LEU A 70 -7.36 23.52 4.23
CA LEU A 70 -7.80 24.23 3.02
C LEU A 70 -7.76 25.75 3.14
N ARG A 71 -7.81 26.30 4.37
CA ARG A 71 -7.71 27.75 4.62
C ARG A 71 -6.28 28.21 4.92
N TRP A 72 -5.41 27.27 5.30
CA TRP A 72 -4.05 27.59 5.67
C TRP A 72 -3.26 28.19 4.50
N LYS A 73 -2.42 29.16 4.82
CA LYS A 73 -1.48 29.77 3.89
C LYS A 73 -0.08 29.66 4.45
N GLN A 74 0.89 29.57 3.57
CA GLN A 74 2.29 29.49 3.96
C GLN A 74 2.66 30.60 4.97
N GLY A 75 3.16 30.17 6.14
CA GLY A 75 3.51 31.02 7.26
C GLY A 75 2.42 31.23 8.31
N ASP A 76 1.18 30.77 8.07
CA ASP A 76 0.15 30.77 9.10
C ASP A 76 0.44 29.71 10.17
N PRO A 77 0.11 29.97 11.46
CA PRO A 77 0.20 28.96 12.49
C PRO A 77 -0.84 27.86 12.27
N PHE A 78 -0.51 26.62 12.65
CA PHE A 78 -1.41 25.48 12.56
C PHE A 78 -1.25 24.55 13.76
N ARG A 79 -2.25 23.70 14.00
CA ARG A 79 -2.18 22.64 14.99
C ARG A 79 -1.15 21.59 14.56
N ARG A 80 -0.31 21.19 15.51
CA ARG A 80 0.66 20.13 15.29
C ARG A 80 0.49 19.05 16.35
N GLU A 81 -0.20 18.00 15.99
CA GLU A 81 -0.60 16.92 16.89
C GLU A 81 -0.11 15.57 16.36
N ALA A 82 0.14 14.65 17.30
CA ALA A 82 0.48 13.27 16.99
C ALA A 82 -0.55 12.32 17.61
N LEU A 83 -0.93 11.27 16.87
CA LEU A 83 -1.69 10.14 17.37
C LEU A 83 -0.72 9.01 17.70
N ALA A 84 -0.63 8.61 18.97
CA ALA A 84 0.15 7.47 19.41
C ALA A 84 -0.78 6.32 19.81
N ILE A 85 -0.53 5.13 19.29
CA ILE A 85 -1.20 3.89 19.68
C ILE A 85 -0.25 3.12 20.61
N VAL A 86 -0.68 2.88 21.83
CA VAL A 86 0.14 2.26 22.87
C VAL A 86 -0.52 0.99 23.40
N LYS A 87 0.24 -0.10 23.40
CA LYS A 87 -0.14 -1.36 24.04
C LYS A 87 0.45 -1.42 25.45
N GLN A 88 -0.37 -1.74 26.45
CA GLN A 88 0.04 -2.00 27.83
C GLN A 88 -0.57 -3.33 28.30
N GLY A 89 0.23 -4.38 28.35
CA GLY A 89 -0.29 -5.73 28.51
C GLY A 89 -1.35 -6.00 27.43
N ARG A 90 -2.57 -6.34 27.86
CA ARG A 90 -3.70 -6.64 26.95
C ARG A 90 -4.59 -5.44 26.62
N LYS A 91 -4.16 -4.25 26.95
CA LYS A 91 -4.93 -3.04 26.71
C LYS A 91 -4.30 -2.22 25.60
N THR A 92 -5.16 -1.68 24.75
CA THR A 92 -4.80 -0.74 23.69
C THR A 92 -5.25 0.66 24.09
N PHE A 93 -4.35 1.62 23.95
CA PHE A 93 -4.64 3.03 24.23
C PHE A 93 -4.33 3.88 23.00
N GLU A 94 -5.17 4.88 22.80
CA GLU A 94 -4.89 6.00 21.90
C GLU A 94 -4.54 7.24 22.71
N ALA A 95 -3.48 7.92 22.30
CA ALA A 95 -3.09 9.21 22.86
C ALA A 95 -2.99 10.24 21.76
N VAL A 96 -3.62 11.41 21.95
CA VAL A 96 -3.37 12.60 21.12
C VAL A 96 -2.42 13.51 21.89
N VAL A 97 -1.32 13.86 21.25
CA VAL A 97 -0.25 14.69 21.82
C VAL A 97 -0.13 15.97 21.01
N ASP A 98 -0.33 17.11 21.67
CA ASP A 98 0.05 18.42 21.16
C ASP A 98 1.58 18.53 21.19
N VAL A 99 2.20 18.42 20.02
CA VAL A 99 3.65 18.39 19.87
C VAL A 99 4.28 19.73 20.21
N ALA A 100 3.63 20.83 19.81
CA ALA A 100 4.12 22.18 20.01
C ALA A 100 4.13 22.58 21.48
N ASN A 101 3.05 22.25 22.22
CA ASN A 101 2.87 22.58 23.63
C ASN A 101 3.36 21.46 24.57
N ARG A 102 3.86 20.33 24.05
CA ARG A 102 4.32 19.15 24.80
C ARG A 102 3.31 18.67 25.82
N LYS A 103 2.07 18.45 25.38
CA LYS A 103 0.95 18.08 26.23
C LYS A 103 0.17 16.90 25.67
N VAL A 104 -0.13 15.91 26.49
CA VAL A 104 -1.12 14.87 26.16
C VAL A 104 -2.50 15.50 26.25
N ILE A 105 -3.21 15.59 25.11
CA ILE A 105 -4.55 16.16 25.01
C ILE A 105 -5.58 15.11 25.43
N SER A 106 -5.40 13.87 24.97
CA SER A 106 -6.28 12.75 25.31
C SER A 106 -5.47 11.48 25.54
N TRP A 107 -5.97 10.63 26.43
CA TRP A 107 -5.51 9.28 26.67
C TRP A 107 -6.72 8.39 26.88
N ARG A 108 -6.98 7.47 25.97
CA ARG A 108 -8.22 6.70 25.93
C ARG A 108 -7.91 5.22 25.73
N GLU A 109 -8.45 4.35 26.61
CA GLU A 109 -8.45 2.90 26.36
C GLU A 109 -9.45 2.56 25.26
N ILE A 110 -9.04 1.73 24.32
CA ILE A 110 -9.89 1.17 23.26
C ILE A 110 -10.14 -0.30 23.62
N PRO A 111 -11.31 -0.61 24.19
CA PRO A 111 -11.56 -1.94 24.71
C PRO A 111 -11.80 -2.97 23.61
N GLY A 112 -11.28 -4.19 23.80
CA GLY A 112 -11.60 -5.35 22.96
C GLY A 112 -10.93 -5.35 21.59
N VAL A 113 -9.90 -4.54 21.39
CA VAL A 113 -9.12 -4.49 20.15
C VAL A 113 -7.67 -4.84 20.39
N GLU A 114 -7.03 -5.37 19.36
CA GLU A 114 -5.59 -5.65 19.33
C GLU A 114 -4.94 -4.72 18.30
N PRO A 115 -3.85 -4.01 18.64
CA PRO A 115 -3.12 -3.21 17.68
C PRO A 115 -2.30 -4.12 16.74
N VAL A 116 -1.66 -3.53 15.73
CA VAL A 116 -0.72 -4.25 14.84
C VAL A 116 0.29 -5.07 15.63
N LEU A 117 0.83 -6.12 15.03
CA LEU A 117 1.92 -6.89 15.63
C LEU A 117 3.14 -5.99 15.85
N ILE A 118 3.69 -6.02 17.05
CA ILE A 118 4.82 -5.20 17.45
C ILE A 118 6.10 -6.03 17.30
N ALA A 119 7.18 -5.44 16.80
CA ALA A 119 8.44 -6.15 16.57
C ALA A 119 8.92 -6.97 17.78
N ASP A 120 8.83 -6.40 19.00
CA ASP A 120 9.18 -7.09 20.25
C ASP A 120 8.42 -8.41 20.48
N GLU A 121 7.21 -8.54 19.89
CA GLU A 121 6.39 -9.76 20.04
C GLU A 121 6.86 -10.91 19.15
N SER A 122 7.55 -10.57 18.05
CA SER A 122 8.14 -11.54 17.12
C SER A 122 9.62 -11.83 17.44
N ASP A 123 10.28 -10.90 18.15
CA ASP A 123 11.68 -11.05 18.52
C ASP A 123 11.90 -12.29 19.40
N GLY A 124 12.78 -13.19 18.95
CA GLY A 124 13.14 -14.38 19.70
C GLY A 124 12.13 -15.54 19.65
N VAL A 125 10.95 -15.36 19.02
CA VAL A 125 9.93 -16.43 18.89
C VAL A 125 10.51 -17.66 18.21
N GLY A 126 11.26 -17.47 17.11
CA GLY A 126 11.90 -18.57 16.40
C GLY A 126 12.86 -19.37 17.28
N GLU A 127 13.62 -18.71 18.14
CA GLU A 127 14.55 -19.39 19.06
C GLU A 127 13.79 -20.16 20.17
N LEU A 128 12.72 -19.58 20.71
CA LEU A 128 11.85 -20.27 21.68
C LEU A 128 11.21 -21.51 21.07
N VAL A 129 10.74 -21.40 19.84
CA VAL A 129 10.14 -22.50 19.07
C VAL A 129 11.18 -23.60 18.81
N LYS A 130 12.37 -23.27 18.34
CA LYS A 130 13.46 -24.22 18.11
C LYS A 130 13.97 -24.90 19.39
N ALA A 131 13.85 -24.22 20.54
CA ALA A 131 14.25 -24.78 21.84
C ALA A 131 13.24 -25.78 22.41
N ASP A 132 11.99 -25.80 21.95
CA ASP A 132 10.94 -26.70 22.44
C ASP A 132 11.22 -28.16 22.05
N LEU A 133 11.12 -29.07 23.02
CA LEU A 133 11.43 -30.49 22.82
C LEU A 133 10.43 -31.19 21.87
N THR A 134 9.18 -30.75 21.83
CA THR A 134 8.15 -31.31 20.95
C THR A 134 8.41 -30.88 19.50
N VAL A 135 8.77 -29.61 19.31
CA VAL A 135 9.19 -29.08 18.00
C VAL A 135 10.44 -29.79 17.50
N GLN A 136 11.45 -29.93 18.36
CA GLN A 136 12.68 -30.68 18.01
C GLN A 136 12.40 -32.16 17.65
N ALA A 137 11.44 -32.80 18.33
CA ALA A 137 11.06 -34.17 17.99
C ALA A 137 10.38 -34.22 16.61
N ALA A 138 9.52 -33.24 16.30
CA ALA A 138 8.88 -33.11 14.99
C ALA A 138 9.89 -32.82 13.87
N LEU A 139 10.91 -31.98 14.12
CA LEU A 139 12.02 -31.72 13.19
C LEU A 139 12.88 -32.97 12.95
N ARG A 140 13.26 -33.68 14.02
CA ARG A 140 13.99 -34.95 13.89
C ARG A 140 13.23 -36.03 13.11
N LYS A 141 11.89 -36.09 13.28
CA LYS A 141 11.02 -36.98 12.49
C LYS A 141 11.12 -36.69 10.99
N ARG A 142 11.43 -35.45 10.61
CA ARG A 142 11.64 -34.98 9.23
C ARG A 142 13.10 -35.10 8.77
N GLY A 143 13.98 -35.69 9.60
CA GLY A 143 15.40 -35.84 9.30
C GLY A 143 16.24 -34.59 9.59
N ILE A 144 15.63 -33.51 10.12
CA ILE A 144 16.31 -32.26 10.46
C ILE A 144 16.95 -32.41 11.85
N THR A 145 18.28 -32.45 11.87
CA THR A 145 19.08 -32.62 13.11
C THR A 145 19.91 -31.38 13.45
N LYS A 146 20.16 -30.51 12.47
CA LYS A 146 20.85 -29.24 12.63
C LYS A 146 19.83 -28.13 12.63
N LEU A 147 19.79 -27.33 13.69
CA LEU A 147 18.81 -26.27 13.85
C LEU A 147 19.31 -24.90 13.35
N ASP A 148 20.59 -24.79 13.02
CA ASP A 148 21.21 -23.52 12.60
C ASP A 148 20.68 -23.03 11.23
N SER A 149 20.21 -23.96 10.38
CA SER A 149 19.61 -23.65 9.07
C SER A 149 18.09 -23.49 9.11
N VAL A 150 17.49 -23.74 10.30
CA VAL A 150 16.03 -23.63 10.49
C VAL A 150 15.69 -22.23 10.96
N ASN A 151 14.84 -21.56 10.20
CA ASN A 151 14.23 -20.30 10.57
C ASN A 151 12.74 -20.52 10.83
N CYS A 152 12.25 -19.99 11.95
CA CYS A 152 10.84 -20.06 12.32
C CYS A 152 10.32 -18.65 12.59
N ASP A 153 9.31 -18.24 11.84
CA ASP A 153 8.75 -16.90 11.93
C ASP A 153 7.26 -16.94 12.26
N GLY A 154 6.85 -16.01 13.12
CA GLY A 154 5.45 -15.84 13.51
C GLY A 154 4.74 -14.81 12.63
N SER A 155 3.51 -15.12 12.28
CA SER A 155 2.61 -14.25 11.53
C SER A 155 1.28 -14.06 12.24
N SER A 156 0.48 -13.09 11.78
CA SER A 156 -0.90 -12.94 12.24
C SER A 156 -1.67 -14.26 12.07
N PRO A 157 -2.41 -14.73 13.09
CA PRO A 157 -3.16 -15.97 13.01
C PRO A 157 -4.46 -15.82 12.22
N GLY A 158 -4.85 -14.61 11.82
CA GLY A 158 -6.22 -14.31 11.44
C GLY A 158 -7.19 -14.45 12.61
N TYR A 159 -8.48 -14.70 12.30
CA TYR A 159 -9.51 -15.07 13.27
C TYR A 159 -10.51 -16.00 12.61
N PHE A 160 -10.83 -17.14 13.26
CA PHE A 160 -11.70 -18.19 12.72
C PHE A 160 -12.75 -18.66 13.75
N GLY A 161 -12.91 -17.93 14.85
CA GLY A 161 -13.93 -18.21 15.88
C GLY A 161 -13.62 -19.42 16.76
N THR A 162 -12.38 -19.89 16.78
CA THR A 162 -12.00 -21.03 17.61
C THR A 162 -11.89 -20.66 19.10
N ALA A 163 -12.10 -21.64 19.98
CA ALA A 163 -11.95 -21.41 21.43
C ALA A 163 -10.54 -20.99 21.84
N GLU A 164 -9.52 -21.37 21.05
CA GLU A 164 -8.13 -21.03 21.27
C GLU A 164 -7.84 -19.55 21.07
N GLU A 165 -8.57 -18.89 20.17
CA GLU A 165 -8.41 -17.47 19.85
C GLU A 165 -9.07 -16.55 20.87
N GLN A 166 -9.97 -17.06 21.70
CA GLN A 166 -10.76 -16.27 22.64
C GLN A 166 -9.86 -15.57 23.67
N GLY A 167 -9.82 -14.24 23.57
CA GLY A 167 -9.11 -13.38 24.50
C GLY A 167 -7.62 -13.67 24.60
N ARG A 168 -6.95 -14.03 23.51
CA ARG A 168 -5.51 -14.25 23.41
C ARG A 168 -4.93 -13.51 22.22
N ARG A 169 -3.69 -13.06 22.39
CA ARG A 169 -2.89 -12.51 21.29
C ARG A 169 -1.98 -13.59 20.78
N LEU A 170 -2.32 -14.12 19.62
CA LEU A 170 -1.66 -15.30 19.06
C LEU A 170 -0.78 -14.95 17.86
N GLN A 171 0.16 -15.84 17.58
CA GLN A 171 0.88 -15.93 16.32
C GLN A 171 0.80 -17.38 15.83
N ARG A 172 0.79 -17.56 14.51
CA ARG A 172 1.04 -18.84 13.84
C ARG A 172 2.49 -18.84 13.38
N VAL A 173 3.27 -19.78 13.90
CA VAL A 173 4.69 -19.89 13.56
C VAL A 173 4.87 -21.05 12.61
N THR A 174 5.45 -20.76 11.45
CA THR A 174 5.89 -21.75 10.46
C THR A 174 7.40 -21.74 10.38
N CYS A 175 8.00 -22.83 9.88
CA CYS A 175 9.46 -22.95 9.79
C CYS A 175 9.90 -23.33 8.38
N VAL A 176 11.09 -22.88 8.02
CA VAL A 176 11.79 -23.24 6.80
C VAL A 176 13.16 -23.81 7.16
N ASP A 177 13.70 -24.74 6.34
CA ASP A 177 15.08 -25.22 6.46
C ASP A 177 15.89 -24.79 5.24
N GLY A 178 16.54 -23.65 5.33
CA GLY A 178 17.29 -23.07 4.22
C GLY A 178 18.53 -23.83 3.79
N GLN A 179 19.06 -24.75 4.62
CA GLN A 179 20.22 -25.59 4.32
C GLN A 179 21.45 -24.86 3.74
N GLY A 180 21.55 -23.56 4.03
CA GLY A 180 22.60 -22.68 3.52
C GLY A 180 22.24 -21.94 2.23
N HIS A 181 21.04 -22.12 1.71
CA HIS A 181 20.51 -21.33 0.60
C HIS A 181 20.11 -19.91 1.03
N SER A 182 20.31 -18.95 0.15
CA SER A 182 19.95 -17.55 0.41
C SER A 182 18.44 -17.30 0.33
N ASN A 183 17.71 -18.11 -0.45
CA ASN A 183 16.25 -18.09 -0.55
C ASN A 183 15.65 -19.19 0.36
N ALA A 184 15.73 -19.00 1.68
CA ALA A 184 15.25 -19.98 2.65
C ALA A 184 13.72 -20.25 2.52
N GLY A 185 12.92 -19.26 2.11
CA GLY A 185 11.46 -19.40 1.91
C GLY A 185 11.06 -20.50 0.92
N ALA A 186 11.95 -20.84 -0.01
CA ALA A 186 11.72 -21.94 -0.97
C ALA A 186 11.79 -23.36 -0.35
N TYR A 187 12.13 -23.47 0.94
CA TYR A 187 12.33 -24.75 1.62
C TYR A 187 11.45 -24.90 2.85
N PRO A 188 10.12 -24.86 2.71
CA PRO A 188 9.19 -24.93 3.84
C PRO A 188 9.24 -26.31 4.52
N ILE A 189 9.15 -26.26 5.86
CA ILE A 189 8.96 -27.46 6.69
C ILE A 189 7.46 -27.74 6.79
N GLU A 190 6.90 -28.32 5.74
CA GLU A 190 5.48 -28.54 5.62
C GLU A 190 4.89 -29.46 6.70
N GLY A 191 3.63 -29.19 7.09
CA GLY A 191 2.90 -29.97 8.06
C GLY A 191 3.33 -29.77 9.52
N LEU A 192 4.12 -28.73 9.81
CA LEU A 192 4.51 -28.33 11.17
C LEU A 192 4.12 -26.87 11.40
N VAL A 193 3.13 -26.64 12.26
CA VAL A 193 2.67 -25.30 12.65
C VAL A 193 2.65 -25.18 14.16
N ILE A 194 3.08 -24.06 14.68
CA ILE A 194 3.12 -23.78 16.10
C ILE A 194 2.16 -22.62 16.41
N VAL A 195 1.26 -22.82 17.36
CA VAL A 195 0.42 -21.76 17.91
C VAL A 195 1.16 -21.18 19.11
N PHE A 196 1.46 -19.91 19.04
CA PHE A 196 2.26 -19.19 20.03
C PHE A 196 1.43 -18.06 20.66
N ASP A 197 1.44 -17.96 21.97
CA ASP A 197 0.80 -16.86 22.72
C ASP A 197 1.86 -15.77 22.96
N SER A 198 1.69 -14.64 22.29
CA SER A 198 2.65 -13.51 22.34
C SER A 198 2.69 -12.82 23.70
N GLU A 199 1.57 -12.81 24.46
CA GLU A 199 1.53 -12.24 25.80
C GLU A 199 2.24 -13.12 26.84
N GLN A 200 2.05 -14.42 26.74
CA GLN A 200 2.66 -15.38 27.66
C GLN A 200 4.05 -15.81 27.22
N GLN A 201 4.48 -15.44 26.02
CA GLN A 201 5.71 -15.91 25.38
C GLN A 201 5.84 -17.43 25.45
N LYS A 202 4.77 -18.13 25.03
CA LYS A 202 4.62 -19.57 25.23
C LYS A 202 4.00 -20.28 24.02
N ILE A 203 4.53 -21.46 23.74
CA ILE A 203 3.90 -22.39 22.80
C ILE A 203 2.61 -22.94 23.44
N MET A 204 1.51 -22.75 22.76
CA MET A 204 0.19 -23.26 23.17
C MET A 204 -0.04 -24.65 22.56
N ARG A 205 0.35 -24.82 21.31
CA ARG A 205 0.11 -26.07 20.60
C ARG A 205 1.14 -26.25 19.48
N VAL A 206 1.61 -27.49 19.31
CA VAL A 206 2.37 -27.91 18.14
C VAL A 206 1.49 -28.81 17.30
N ILE A 207 1.28 -28.45 16.06
CA ILE A 207 0.48 -29.18 15.08
C ILE A 207 1.46 -29.88 14.15
N ASP A 208 1.44 -31.22 14.14
CA ASP A 208 2.26 -32.07 13.25
C ASP A 208 1.33 -32.95 12.43
N THR A 209 1.02 -32.56 11.20
CA THR A 209 0.14 -33.30 10.29
C THR A 209 0.85 -34.40 9.49
N GLY A 210 2.16 -34.56 9.68
CA GLY A 210 2.95 -35.58 9.03
C GLY A 210 4.20 -35.03 8.34
N VAL A 211 4.95 -35.92 7.73
CA VAL A 211 6.22 -35.58 7.06
C VAL A 211 6.00 -35.41 5.57
N VAL A 212 6.43 -34.28 5.06
CA VAL A 212 6.59 -34.02 3.63
C VAL A 212 8.07 -33.72 3.38
N PRO A 213 8.68 -34.25 2.32
CA PRO A 213 10.06 -33.94 2.00
C PRO A 213 10.27 -32.47 1.71
N ILE A 214 11.38 -31.90 2.17
CA ILE A 214 11.78 -30.54 1.79
C ILE A 214 12.11 -30.53 0.29
N PRO A 215 11.72 -29.47 -0.46
CA PRO A 215 12.05 -29.37 -1.88
C PRO A 215 13.57 -29.47 -2.14
N PRO A 216 14.00 -30.29 -3.12
CA PRO A 216 15.44 -30.60 -3.31
C PRO A 216 16.15 -29.61 -4.26
N GLY A 217 15.44 -28.71 -4.91
CA GLY A 217 15.98 -27.82 -5.96
C GLY A 217 16.86 -26.71 -5.40
N ASN A 218 17.58 -26.00 -6.28
CA ASN A 218 18.23 -24.73 -5.95
C ASN A 218 17.32 -23.58 -6.42
N ALA A 219 16.83 -22.80 -5.47
CA ALA A 219 15.93 -21.66 -5.69
C ALA A 219 16.60 -20.31 -5.40
N ASP A 220 17.93 -20.27 -5.30
CA ASP A 220 18.68 -19.05 -5.06
C ASP A 220 18.69 -18.14 -6.29
N TYR A 221 18.42 -16.86 -6.10
CA TYR A 221 18.43 -15.84 -7.15
C TYR A 221 19.27 -14.61 -6.78
N MET A 222 19.70 -14.46 -5.52
CA MET A 222 20.46 -13.30 -5.05
C MET A 222 21.95 -13.38 -5.37
N GLY A 223 22.57 -12.21 -5.53
CA GLY A 223 24.01 -12.08 -5.74
C GLY A 223 24.50 -12.82 -7.00
N ASN A 224 25.47 -13.72 -6.83
CA ASN A 224 26.08 -14.50 -7.91
C ASN A 224 25.44 -15.88 -8.13
N SER A 225 24.27 -16.14 -7.54
CA SER A 225 23.61 -17.45 -7.62
C SER A 225 23.17 -17.77 -9.05
N ILE A 226 22.87 -16.74 -9.85
CA ILE A 226 22.54 -16.85 -11.27
C ILE A 226 23.57 -16.08 -12.09
N SER A 227 24.18 -16.75 -13.08
CA SER A 227 25.08 -16.07 -14.02
C SER A 227 24.28 -15.13 -14.91
N PRO A 228 24.58 -13.80 -14.92
CA PRO A 228 23.83 -12.88 -15.73
C PRO A 228 24.07 -13.13 -17.22
N ARG A 229 23.01 -13.07 -18.01
CA ARG A 229 23.14 -13.06 -19.48
C ARG A 229 23.76 -11.73 -19.94
N GLN A 230 24.50 -11.75 -21.03
CA GLN A 230 25.03 -10.52 -21.62
C GLN A 230 23.92 -9.79 -22.35
N VAL A 231 23.65 -8.57 -21.93
CA VAL A 231 22.72 -7.63 -22.59
C VAL A 231 23.42 -6.28 -22.73
N PRO A 232 23.01 -5.42 -23.70
CA PRO A 232 23.45 -4.03 -23.71
C PRO A 232 23.13 -3.36 -22.38
N GLY A 233 23.95 -2.40 -21.99
CA GLY A 233 23.71 -1.60 -20.77
C GLY A 233 22.35 -0.89 -20.82
N PRO A 234 21.84 -0.43 -19.67
CA PRO A 234 20.57 0.29 -19.60
C PRO A 234 20.60 1.54 -20.47
N ILE A 235 19.46 1.85 -21.10
CA ILE A 235 19.28 3.13 -21.79
C ILE A 235 19.01 4.17 -20.73
N SER A 236 19.96 5.08 -20.51
CA SER A 236 19.78 6.24 -19.63
C SER A 236 19.53 7.49 -20.48
N ILE A 237 18.37 8.11 -20.29
CA ILE A 237 18.07 9.43 -20.87
C ILE A 237 18.21 10.42 -19.73
N GLN A 238 19.37 11.08 -19.63
CA GLN A 238 19.60 12.07 -18.60
C GLN A 238 19.18 13.46 -19.09
N GLN A 239 18.39 14.16 -18.29
CA GLN A 239 18.20 15.59 -18.40
C GLN A 239 19.10 16.30 -17.40
N PRO A 240 19.76 17.40 -17.78
CA PRO A 240 20.66 18.11 -16.87
C PRO A 240 19.94 18.82 -15.72
N VAL A 241 18.62 18.99 -15.80
CA VAL A 241 17.77 19.64 -14.79
C VAL A 241 16.44 18.87 -14.72
N HIS A 242 15.93 18.65 -13.51
CA HIS A 242 14.58 18.11 -13.33
C HIS A 242 13.54 19.05 -13.94
N GLY A 243 12.49 18.49 -14.57
CA GLY A 243 11.36 19.26 -15.07
C GLY A 243 10.33 19.63 -13.98
N PHE A 244 10.56 19.18 -12.75
CA PHE A 244 9.73 19.50 -11.58
C PHE A 244 10.50 20.36 -10.57
N GLN A 245 9.76 21.07 -9.72
CA GLN A 245 10.28 21.87 -8.62
C GLN A 245 9.80 21.27 -7.30
N LEU A 246 10.67 21.35 -6.27
CA LEU A 246 10.41 20.88 -4.92
C LEU A 246 10.63 22.02 -3.92
N GLU A 247 9.63 22.27 -3.07
CA GLU A 247 9.72 23.12 -1.88
C GLU A 247 9.29 22.29 -0.66
N GLY A 248 10.24 21.69 0.07
CA GLY A 248 9.93 20.64 1.03
C GLY A 248 9.28 19.46 0.34
N ASN A 249 8.05 19.13 0.73
CA ASN A 249 7.25 18.07 0.13
C ASN A 249 6.19 18.59 -0.86
N GLN A 250 6.24 19.87 -1.21
CA GLN A 250 5.40 20.42 -2.27
C GLN A 250 6.07 20.24 -3.63
N VAL A 251 5.31 19.73 -4.58
CA VAL A 251 5.76 19.45 -5.94
C VAL A 251 5.01 20.32 -6.93
N SER A 252 5.76 20.93 -7.85
CA SER A 252 5.21 21.62 -9.02
C SER A 252 5.80 21.00 -10.28
N TRP A 253 4.95 20.51 -11.17
CA TRP A 253 5.37 19.93 -12.44
C TRP A 253 4.42 20.31 -13.57
N GLN A 254 4.89 21.10 -14.50
CA GLN A 254 4.06 21.65 -15.57
C GLN A 254 2.81 22.36 -14.98
N ASN A 255 1.60 21.83 -15.22
CA ASN A 255 0.37 22.37 -14.67
C ASN A 255 -0.07 21.69 -13.36
N TRP A 256 0.64 20.66 -12.90
CA TRP A 256 0.33 19.97 -11.67
C TRP A 256 0.99 20.60 -10.46
N HIS A 257 0.24 20.69 -9.36
CA HIS A 257 0.70 21.07 -8.04
C HIS A 257 0.14 20.10 -7.02
N PHE A 258 0.97 19.58 -6.14
CA PHE A 258 0.52 18.72 -5.05
C PHE A 258 1.54 18.73 -3.90
N HIS A 259 1.09 18.32 -2.74
CA HIS A 259 1.93 18.01 -1.60
C HIS A 259 1.90 16.50 -1.35
N PHE A 260 2.93 15.93 -0.77
CA PHE A 260 2.93 14.54 -0.34
C PHE A 260 3.64 14.37 1.01
N ARG A 261 3.31 13.29 1.70
CA ARG A 261 4.02 12.81 2.87
C ARG A 261 4.19 11.30 2.82
N ILE A 262 5.08 10.77 3.65
CA ILE A 262 5.23 9.34 3.88
C ILE A 262 4.67 9.06 5.28
N ASP A 263 3.56 8.38 5.32
CA ASP A 263 2.84 8.02 6.54
C ASP A 263 3.30 6.64 7.03
N PRO A 264 3.54 6.44 8.35
CA PRO A 264 4.04 5.17 8.88
C PRO A 264 3.13 3.96 8.66
N ARG A 265 1.82 4.15 8.45
CA ARG A 265 0.87 3.06 8.24
C ARG A 265 0.52 2.86 6.77
N VAL A 266 0.27 3.94 6.04
CA VAL A 266 -0.26 3.86 4.67
C VAL A 266 0.77 4.20 3.58
N GLY A 267 2.00 4.55 3.97
CA GLY A 267 3.05 4.91 3.02
C GLY A 267 2.83 6.27 2.37
N VAL A 268 2.98 6.36 1.06
CA VAL A 268 2.79 7.63 0.34
C VAL A 268 1.34 8.09 0.41
N VAL A 269 1.17 9.31 0.92
CA VAL A 269 -0.09 10.06 0.91
C VAL A 269 0.10 11.30 0.04
N VAL A 270 -0.69 11.42 -1.01
CA VAL A 270 -0.70 12.59 -1.92
C VAL A 270 -1.83 13.51 -1.50
N THR A 271 -1.56 14.80 -1.34
CA THR A 271 -2.56 15.76 -0.83
C THR A 271 -2.57 17.04 -1.64
N ASN A 272 -3.70 17.77 -1.55
CA ASN A 272 -3.88 19.10 -2.19
C ASN A 272 -3.53 19.11 -3.68
N VAL A 273 -3.96 18.06 -4.41
CA VAL A 273 -3.68 17.93 -5.84
C VAL A 273 -4.53 18.91 -6.62
N ALA A 274 -3.85 19.76 -7.39
CA ALA A 274 -4.49 20.76 -8.23
C ALA A 274 -3.84 20.80 -9.62
N TYR A 275 -4.60 21.27 -10.59
CA TYR A 275 -4.15 21.48 -11.97
C TYR A 275 -4.41 22.94 -12.40
N ASP A 276 -3.38 23.59 -12.95
CA ASP A 276 -3.49 24.95 -13.47
C ASP A 276 -4.11 24.95 -14.87
N ASP A 277 -5.33 25.48 -15.00
CA ASP A 277 -6.07 25.59 -16.25
C ASP A 277 -6.36 27.06 -16.56
N GLY A 278 -5.70 27.60 -17.58
CA GLY A 278 -5.86 28.98 -18.00
C GLY A 278 -5.54 30.03 -16.94
N GLY A 279 -4.58 29.76 -16.05
CA GLY A 279 -4.16 30.65 -14.97
C GLY A 279 -5.01 30.55 -13.70
N LYS A 280 -5.91 29.56 -13.63
CA LYS A 280 -6.70 29.24 -12.44
C LYS A 280 -6.26 27.88 -11.92
N SER A 281 -5.85 27.79 -10.66
CA SER A 281 -5.61 26.53 -9.98
C SER A 281 -6.94 25.87 -9.62
N ARG A 282 -7.11 24.61 -10.05
CA ARG A 282 -8.35 23.85 -9.90
C ARG A 282 -8.06 22.58 -9.12
N SER A 283 -8.79 22.39 -8.03
CA SER A 283 -8.62 21.19 -7.19
C SER A 283 -9.10 19.93 -7.91
N VAL A 284 -8.43 18.83 -7.66
CA VAL A 284 -8.74 17.50 -8.19
C VAL A 284 -8.92 16.50 -7.05
N LEU A 285 -7.96 16.45 -6.11
CA LEU A 285 -7.93 15.49 -5.01
C LEU A 285 -7.40 16.19 -3.75
N TYR A 286 -8.16 16.11 -2.65
CA TYR A 286 -7.65 16.59 -1.36
C TYR A 286 -6.64 15.63 -0.77
N GLU A 287 -6.96 14.33 -0.73
CA GLU A 287 -6.08 13.30 -0.20
C GLU A 287 -6.28 11.97 -0.93
N GLY A 288 -5.18 11.31 -1.27
CA GLY A 288 -5.17 9.96 -1.81
C GLY A 288 -4.08 9.10 -1.19
N SER A 289 -4.43 7.90 -0.77
CA SER A 289 -3.51 6.93 -0.19
C SER A 289 -3.97 5.50 -0.42
N LEU A 290 -3.06 4.53 -0.28
CA LEU A 290 -3.43 3.14 -0.10
C LEU A 290 -3.96 2.97 1.32
N SER A 291 -5.18 2.51 1.47
CA SER A 291 -5.84 2.38 2.77
C SER A 291 -5.62 1.02 3.42
N GLU A 292 -5.64 -0.06 2.64
CA GLU A 292 -5.45 -1.42 3.15
C GLU A 292 -5.05 -2.39 2.04
N ILE A 293 -4.33 -3.46 2.43
CA ILE A 293 -4.01 -4.60 1.58
C ILE A 293 -4.59 -5.86 2.22
N PHE A 294 -5.17 -6.74 1.40
CA PHE A 294 -5.64 -8.04 1.85
C PHE A 294 -5.18 -9.15 0.92
N VAL A 295 -4.53 -10.18 1.49
CA VAL A 295 -3.96 -11.31 0.73
C VAL A 295 -4.40 -12.64 1.35
N PRO A 296 -5.51 -13.24 0.86
CA PRO A 296 -5.98 -14.55 1.29
C PRO A 296 -5.40 -15.66 0.40
N TYR A 297 -4.76 -16.64 1.02
CA TYR A 297 -4.34 -17.89 0.36
C TYR A 297 -5.47 -18.90 0.34
N GLN A 298 -5.57 -19.68 -0.72
CA GLN A 298 -6.73 -20.54 -1.02
C GLN A 298 -6.47 -22.04 -0.73
N ASP A 299 -5.71 -22.35 0.33
CA ASP A 299 -5.48 -23.73 0.75
C ASP A 299 -6.06 -23.98 2.17
N PRO A 300 -7.05 -24.88 2.34
CA PRO A 300 -7.69 -25.13 3.64
C PRO A 300 -6.88 -26.04 4.58
N ALA A 301 -5.64 -26.45 4.21
CA ALA A 301 -4.81 -27.27 5.06
C ALA A 301 -4.37 -26.53 6.35
N GLU A 302 -4.08 -27.29 7.42
CA GLU A 302 -3.67 -26.75 8.72
C GLU A 302 -2.49 -25.78 8.66
N GLY A 303 -1.58 -25.95 7.70
CA GLY A 303 -0.46 -25.05 7.47
C GLY A 303 -0.81 -23.75 6.76
N TRP A 304 -2.02 -23.66 6.16
CA TRP A 304 -2.32 -22.63 5.18
C TRP A 304 -3.61 -21.87 5.42
N TYR A 305 -4.66 -22.47 6.02
CA TYR A 305 -5.98 -21.84 6.13
C TYR A 305 -5.96 -20.48 6.83
N HIS A 306 -4.98 -20.24 7.68
CA HIS A 306 -4.81 -18.99 8.43
C HIS A 306 -4.07 -17.88 7.67
N TRP A 307 -3.56 -18.18 6.48
CA TRP A 307 -2.86 -17.20 5.64
C TRP A 307 -3.86 -16.29 4.93
N THR A 308 -4.39 -15.35 5.69
CA THR A 308 -5.43 -14.39 5.28
C THR A 308 -5.08 -13.02 5.84
N PHE A 309 -3.99 -12.44 5.31
CA PHE A 309 -3.33 -11.28 5.87
C PHE A 309 -4.01 -9.96 5.48
N ILE A 310 -4.31 -9.13 6.48
CA ILE A 310 -4.64 -7.72 6.32
C ILE A 310 -3.35 -6.96 6.58
N ASP A 311 -2.51 -6.85 5.53
CA ASP A 311 -1.09 -6.57 5.65
C ASP A 311 -0.76 -5.28 6.42
N MET A 312 -1.47 -4.18 6.12
CA MET A 312 -1.17 -2.88 6.73
C MET A 312 -1.71 -2.77 8.15
N GLY A 313 -2.85 -3.38 8.41
CA GLY A 313 -3.52 -3.31 9.71
C GLY A 313 -3.11 -4.38 10.72
N GLU A 314 -2.49 -5.47 10.29
CA GLU A 314 -2.01 -6.57 11.14
C GLU A 314 -0.49 -6.63 11.25
N GLY A 315 0.21 -6.25 10.19
CA GLY A 315 1.66 -6.24 10.14
C GLY A 315 2.28 -5.00 10.78
N ASN A 316 3.60 -4.93 10.72
CA ASN A 316 4.31 -3.71 11.07
C ASN A 316 3.94 -2.56 10.14
N THR A 317 4.21 -1.35 10.58
CA THR A 317 3.97 -0.16 9.77
C THR A 317 4.55 -0.33 8.37
N TRP A 318 3.81 0.10 7.37
CA TRP A 318 4.19 0.06 5.96
C TRP A 318 5.61 0.56 5.71
N VAL A 319 5.98 1.70 6.31
CA VAL A 319 7.29 2.31 6.13
C VAL A 319 8.41 1.47 6.73
N SER A 320 8.17 0.80 7.86
CA SER A 320 9.20 -0.07 8.46
C SER A 320 9.46 -1.34 7.66
N ALA A 321 8.50 -1.75 6.84
CA ALA A 321 8.66 -2.87 5.92
C ALA A 321 9.28 -2.46 4.57
N ALA A 322 9.31 -1.15 4.26
CA ALA A 322 9.88 -0.66 3.01
C ALA A 322 11.40 -0.89 2.95
N GLY A 323 11.85 -1.42 1.84
CA GLY A 323 13.27 -1.49 1.52
C GLY A 323 13.86 -0.10 1.22
N ARG A 324 15.18 0.04 1.32
CA ARG A 324 15.88 1.21 0.84
C ARG A 324 15.93 1.20 -0.69
N LEU A 325 15.25 2.15 -1.33
CA LEU A 325 15.26 2.29 -2.78
C LEU A 325 16.63 2.72 -3.31
N ASP A 326 16.98 2.22 -4.49
CA ASP A 326 18.17 2.61 -5.22
C ASP A 326 17.88 2.78 -6.73
N HIS A 327 18.93 2.85 -7.53
CA HIS A 327 18.81 3.01 -8.99
C HIS A 327 18.40 1.72 -9.73
N SER A 328 18.19 0.59 -9.05
CA SER A 328 17.49 -0.56 -9.64
C SER A 328 15.96 -0.40 -9.56
N ASP A 329 15.49 0.40 -8.61
CA ASP A 329 14.07 0.66 -8.35
C ASP A 329 13.58 1.95 -9.01
N CYS A 330 14.46 2.94 -9.11
CA CYS A 330 14.17 4.27 -9.63
C CYS A 330 15.25 4.68 -10.64
N PRO A 331 14.92 5.43 -11.72
CA PRO A 331 15.90 5.84 -12.71
C PRO A 331 16.94 6.82 -12.15
N ASP A 332 18.04 7.00 -12.89
CA ASP A 332 19.19 7.85 -12.47
C ASP A 332 18.83 9.32 -12.18
N ASN A 333 17.73 9.82 -12.75
CA ASN A 333 17.22 11.17 -12.52
C ASN A 333 16.23 11.26 -11.36
N ALA A 334 16.09 10.22 -10.53
CA ALA A 334 15.19 10.24 -9.39
C ALA A 334 15.74 11.05 -8.22
N VAL A 335 14.84 11.73 -7.52
CA VAL A 335 15.08 12.31 -6.19
C VAL A 335 14.51 11.35 -5.15
N PHE A 336 15.33 10.97 -4.16
CA PHE A 336 14.95 10.08 -3.08
C PHE A 336 14.54 10.86 -1.84
N PHE A 337 13.58 10.30 -1.10
CA PHE A 337 13.04 10.88 0.14
C PHE A 337 13.21 9.91 1.29
N ASP A 338 13.66 10.44 2.41
CA ASP A 338 13.77 9.71 3.66
C ASP A 338 12.47 9.85 4.46
N SER A 339 12.24 8.93 5.38
CA SER A 339 11.16 9.01 6.36
C SER A 339 11.65 8.79 7.78
N VAL A 340 10.81 9.12 8.75
CA VAL A 340 11.05 8.87 10.17
C VAL A 340 9.89 8.06 10.70
N VAL A 341 10.17 7.04 11.50
CA VAL A 341 9.16 6.21 12.17
C VAL A 341 9.56 6.01 13.63
N ALA A 342 8.60 5.78 14.50
CA ALA A 342 8.86 5.36 15.87
C ALA A 342 9.02 3.83 15.92
N ASP A 343 10.04 3.35 16.63
CA ASP A 343 10.13 1.93 16.99
C ASP A 343 9.13 1.56 18.11
N SER A 344 9.08 0.30 18.52
CA SER A 344 8.20 -0.21 19.58
C SER A 344 8.37 0.48 20.94
N HIS A 345 9.48 1.17 21.15
CA HIS A 345 9.74 1.97 22.36
C HIS A 345 9.44 3.47 22.16
N GLY A 346 8.88 3.84 21.00
CA GLY A 346 8.59 5.22 20.62
C GLY A 346 9.82 6.01 20.20
N ILE A 347 10.98 5.36 20.04
CA ILE A 347 12.23 6.02 19.65
C ILE A 347 12.23 6.25 18.14
N PRO A 348 12.46 7.50 17.68
CA PRO A 348 12.49 7.79 16.25
C PRO A 348 13.67 7.10 15.54
N ARG A 349 13.39 6.57 14.36
CA ARG A 349 14.36 5.94 13.46
C ARG A 349 14.25 6.56 12.08
N ASN A 350 15.41 6.89 11.50
CA ASN A 350 15.49 7.34 10.12
C ASN A 350 15.50 6.14 9.16
N TRP A 351 14.64 6.21 8.15
CA TRP A 351 14.59 5.26 7.04
C TRP A 351 14.96 5.99 5.75
N PRO A 352 16.19 5.79 5.25
CA PRO A 352 16.64 6.46 4.04
C PRO A 352 15.99 5.86 2.80
N HIS A 353 15.75 6.74 1.80
CA HIS A 353 15.26 6.37 0.48
C HIS A 353 13.96 5.55 0.51
N THR A 354 12.97 6.02 1.24
CA THR A 354 11.67 5.34 1.38
C THR A 354 10.79 5.52 0.15
N ALA A 355 10.93 6.65 -0.54
CA ALA A 355 10.23 6.95 -1.78
C ALA A 355 11.14 7.64 -2.78
N CYS A 356 10.77 7.68 -4.05
CA CYS A 356 11.43 8.45 -5.09
C CYS A 356 10.45 9.20 -5.99
N LEU A 357 10.89 10.34 -6.52
CA LEU A 357 10.15 11.14 -7.51
C LEU A 357 11.01 11.29 -8.76
N PHE A 358 10.44 11.02 -9.92
CA PHE A 358 11.15 11.10 -11.20
C PHE A 358 10.24 11.40 -12.37
N GLU A 359 10.80 12.01 -13.42
CA GLU A 359 10.14 12.09 -14.72
C GLU A 359 10.47 10.85 -15.56
N ARG A 360 9.48 10.39 -16.31
CA ARG A 360 9.59 9.27 -17.24
C ARG A 360 9.10 9.66 -18.62
N GLU A 361 9.87 9.33 -19.65
CA GLU A 361 9.42 9.30 -21.04
C GLU A 361 9.33 7.82 -21.48
N ALA A 362 8.12 7.31 -21.58
CA ALA A 362 7.89 5.89 -21.87
C ALA A 362 7.87 5.55 -23.39
N GLY A 363 8.20 6.50 -24.24
CA GLY A 363 8.12 6.34 -25.70
C GLY A 363 6.70 6.49 -26.26
N ASP A 364 5.74 6.81 -25.41
CA ASP A 364 4.35 7.03 -25.77
C ASP A 364 4.11 8.46 -26.30
N PHE A 365 2.93 8.66 -26.87
CA PHE A 365 2.46 9.98 -27.30
C PHE A 365 1.26 10.42 -26.45
N ALA A 366 1.21 11.72 -26.11
CA ALA A 366 0.08 12.33 -25.42
C ALA A 366 -1.15 12.40 -26.34
N TRP A 367 -0.90 12.66 -27.64
CA TRP A 367 -1.91 12.55 -28.70
C TRP A 367 -1.25 12.41 -30.07
N ARG A 368 -1.96 11.81 -31.01
CA ARG A 368 -1.53 11.66 -32.40
C ARG A 368 -2.72 11.58 -33.35
N HIS A 369 -2.62 12.28 -34.47
CA HIS A 369 -3.61 12.18 -35.55
C HIS A 369 -2.95 12.33 -36.94
N LYS A 370 -3.54 11.68 -37.93
CA LYS A 370 -3.21 11.84 -39.36
C LYS A 370 -4.49 12.22 -40.10
N ALA A 371 -4.56 13.46 -40.58
CA ALA A 371 -5.69 13.96 -41.36
C ALA A 371 -5.35 14.06 -42.84
N GLY A 372 -6.30 13.69 -43.71
CA GLY A 372 -6.27 14.00 -45.14
C GLY A 372 -5.07 13.52 -45.95
N GLY A 373 -4.44 12.40 -45.61
CA GLY A 373 -3.28 11.87 -46.33
C GLY A 373 -1.96 12.58 -46.10
N VAL A 374 -1.94 13.62 -45.26
CA VAL A 374 -0.75 14.39 -44.87
C VAL A 374 0.01 13.68 -43.77
N ILE A 375 1.27 14.07 -43.53
CA ILE A 375 2.09 13.57 -42.43
C ILE A 375 1.32 13.74 -41.07
N GLY A 376 1.29 12.68 -40.28
CA GLY A 376 0.65 12.71 -38.96
C GLY A 376 1.33 13.72 -38.04
N GLU A 377 0.54 14.31 -37.15
CA GLU A 377 1.01 15.19 -36.09
C GLU A 377 0.77 14.51 -34.72
N GLY A 378 1.69 14.70 -33.77
CA GLY A 378 1.61 14.15 -32.44
C GLY A 378 2.53 14.88 -31.44
N ARG A 379 2.35 14.57 -30.18
CA ARG A 379 3.20 15.07 -29.07
C ARG A 379 3.64 13.91 -28.22
N ARG A 380 4.89 13.91 -27.80
CA ARG A 380 5.42 12.92 -26.85
C ARG A 380 4.80 13.13 -25.48
N ARG A 381 4.59 12.03 -24.76
CA ARG A 381 4.11 12.02 -23.39
C ARG A 381 5.29 11.93 -22.42
N ARG A 382 5.22 12.75 -21.37
CA ARG A 382 6.00 12.60 -20.15
C ARG A 382 5.06 12.36 -18.99
N ASP A 383 5.52 11.58 -18.04
CA ASP A 383 4.85 11.31 -16.77
C ASP A 383 5.75 11.78 -15.63
N LEU A 384 5.15 12.29 -14.55
CA LEU A 384 5.82 12.45 -13.26
C LEU A 384 5.37 11.33 -12.35
N VAL A 385 6.31 10.56 -11.81
CA VAL A 385 6.03 9.38 -10.99
C VAL A 385 6.56 9.59 -9.58
N LEU A 386 5.68 9.45 -8.59
CA LEU A 386 6.04 9.32 -7.17
C LEU A 386 5.88 7.83 -6.80
N ARG A 387 6.99 7.17 -6.49
CA ARG A 387 7.07 5.72 -6.22
C ARG A 387 7.49 5.44 -4.79
N MET A 388 6.87 4.43 -4.21
CA MET A 388 7.31 3.74 -3.01
C MET A 388 7.28 2.23 -3.25
N ILE A 389 8.21 1.48 -2.66
CA ILE A 389 8.18 0.02 -2.68
C ILE A 389 8.18 -0.46 -1.23
N THR A 390 7.33 -1.44 -0.95
CA THR A 390 7.28 -2.08 0.36
C THR A 390 7.30 -3.59 0.23
N THR A 391 7.87 -4.25 1.23
CA THR A 391 7.93 -5.71 1.32
C THR A 391 7.01 -6.18 2.44
N TYR A 392 6.01 -7.01 2.10
CA TYR A 392 5.19 -7.73 3.06
C TYR A 392 5.42 -9.23 2.91
N GLY A 393 6.03 -9.85 3.93
CA GLY A 393 6.41 -11.25 3.87
C GLY A 393 7.32 -11.53 2.67
N ASN A 394 6.79 -12.23 1.71
CA ASN A 394 7.48 -12.67 0.48
C ASN A 394 7.22 -11.77 -0.74
N TYR A 395 6.29 -10.81 -0.66
CA TYR A 395 5.92 -9.94 -1.77
C TYR A 395 6.50 -8.54 -1.63
N ASP A 396 6.98 -8.01 -2.76
CA ASP A 396 7.30 -6.60 -2.93
C ASP A 396 6.20 -5.93 -3.76
N TYR A 397 5.70 -4.79 -3.26
CA TYR A 397 4.70 -3.98 -3.94
C TYR A 397 5.26 -2.61 -4.27
N ALA A 398 5.44 -2.34 -5.57
CA ALA A 398 5.74 -1.00 -6.05
C ALA A 398 4.44 -0.22 -6.21
N LEU A 399 4.31 0.90 -5.51
CA LEU A 399 3.16 1.78 -5.56
C LEU A 399 3.53 3.06 -6.30
N ASP A 400 2.91 3.29 -7.46
CA ASP A 400 3.15 4.45 -8.32
C ASP A 400 1.95 5.38 -8.38
N TRP A 401 2.16 6.66 -8.02
CA TRP A 401 1.29 7.77 -8.36
C TRP A 401 1.87 8.48 -9.57
N THR A 402 1.19 8.37 -10.72
CA THR A 402 1.68 8.86 -12.01
C THR A 402 0.82 10.01 -12.50
N PHE A 403 1.36 11.22 -12.49
CA PHE A 403 0.72 12.42 -13.02
C PHE A 403 1.00 12.56 -14.50
N GLN A 404 -0.04 12.75 -15.30
CA GLN A 404 0.05 12.81 -16.76
C GLN A 404 -0.29 14.20 -17.29
N GLN A 405 0.23 14.52 -18.45
CA GLN A 405 0.09 15.85 -19.07
C GLN A 405 -1.33 16.16 -19.56
N ASP A 406 -2.17 15.16 -19.68
CA ASP A 406 -3.59 15.32 -20.05
C ASP A 406 -4.52 15.54 -18.86
N GLY A 407 -3.96 15.72 -17.67
CA GLY A 407 -4.73 15.91 -16.44
C GLY A 407 -5.18 14.61 -15.76
N SER A 408 -4.75 13.44 -16.26
CA SER A 408 -5.03 12.15 -15.64
C SER A 408 -4.02 11.83 -14.53
N ILE A 409 -4.47 11.08 -13.52
CA ILE A 409 -3.61 10.49 -12.48
C ILE A 409 -3.78 8.98 -12.58
N LYS A 410 -2.69 8.28 -12.94
CA LYS A 410 -2.68 6.82 -12.96
C LYS A 410 -2.09 6.31 -11.66
N ILE A 411 -2.77 5.37 -11.03
CA ILE A 411 -2.36 4.73 -9.78
C ILE A 411 -2.08 3.26 -10.08
N GLY A 412 -0.84 2.83 -9.81
CA GLY A 412 -0.37 1.50 -10.16
C GLY A 412 0.19 0.74 -8.98
N VAL A 413 -0.04 -0.56 -8.96
CA VAL A 413 0.60 -1.53 -8.08
C VAL A 413 1.38 -2.52 -8.92
N GLY A 414 2.70 -2.55 -8.76
CA GLY A 414 3.59 -3.55 -9.34
C GLY A 414 3.87 -4.64 -8.31
N ALA A 415 3.26 -5.82 -8.47
CA ALA A 415 3.50 -6.96 -7.58
C ALA A 415 4.68 -7.78 -8.10
N THR A 416 5.65 -8.07 -7.22
CA THR A 416 6.83 -8.88 -7.49
C THR A 416 7.29 -9.58 -6.19
N GLY A 417 8.50 -10.12 -6.13
CA GLY A 417 8.99 -10.88 -4.99
C GLY A 417 8.92 -12.38 -5.22
N SER A 418 8.80 -13.17 -4.18
CA SER A 418 8.71 -14.62 -4.25
C SER A 418 7.28 -15.10 -4.01
N VAL A 419 6.80 -16.05 -4.81
CA VAL A 419 5.53 -16.72 -4.49
C VAL A 419 5.71 -17.60 -3.25
N GLU A 420 4.70 -17.65 -2.38
CA GLU A 420 4.68 -18.60 -1.28
C GLU A 420 4.44 -20.02 -1.78
N VAL A 421 5.28 -20.92 -1.30
CA VAL A 421 5.29 -22.30 -1.75
C VAL A 421 5.10 -23.28 -0.60
N LYS A 422 4.43 -24.40 -0.90
CA LYS A 422 4.37 -25.58 -0.03
C LYS A 422 5.16 -26.74 -0.61
N ALA A 423 5.77 -27.52 0.27
CA ALA A 423 6.35 -28.79 -0.11
C ALA A 423 5.25 -29.84 -0.34
N VAL A 424 5.43 -30.67 -1.36
CA VAL A 424 4.50 -31.75 -1.70
C VAL A 424 5.24 -33.06 -1.94
N ARG A 425 4.49 -34.20 -1.91
CA ARG A 425 5.10 -35.53 -2.07
C ARG A 425 5.45 -35.85 -3.50
N SER A 426 4.55 -35.50 -4.42
CA SER A 426 4.77 -35.71 -5.85
C SER A 426 5.88 -34.78 -6.34
N LYS A 427 6.77 -35.30 -7.16
CA LYS A 427 7.84 -34.51 -7.75
C LYS A 427 7.32 -33.53 -8.81
N THR A 428 6.35 -34.01 -9.61
CA THR A 428 5.79 -33.25 -10.72
C THR A 428 4.28 -33.48 -10.83
N ALA A 429 3.60 -32.67 -11.61
CA ALA A 429 2.17 -32.81 -11.90
C ALA A 429 1.82 -34.17 -12.55
N ALA A 430 2.77 -34.81 -13.23
CA ALA A 430 2.56 -36.13 -13.84
C ALA A 430 2.55 -37.26 -12.78
N GLU A 431 3.24 -37.09 -11.66
CA GLU A 431 3.25 -38.05 -10.55
C GLU A 431 2.07 -37.86 -9.62
N ASP A 432 1.50 -36.66 -9.54
CA ASP A 432 0.29 -36.32 -8.78
C ASP A 432 -0.98 -36.79 -9.51
N GLN A 433 -1.19 -38.11 -9.53
CA GLN A 433 -2.23 -38.73 -10.36
C GLN A 433 -3.64 -38.39 -9.89
N ASP A 434 -3.88 -38.23 -8.60
CA ASP A 434 -5.18 -37.87 -8.02
C ASP A 434 -5.38 -36.34 -7.93
N GLY A 435 -4.36 -35.54 -8.27
CA GLY A 435 -4.40 -34.09 -8.24
C GLY A 435 -4.44 -33.49 -6.84
N SER A 436 -4.15 -34.27 -5.80
CA SER A 436 -4.25 -33.79 -4.41
C SER A 436 -3.21 -32.76 -4.05
N ASP A 437 -1.96 -32.91 -4.55
CA ASP A 437 -0.86 -32.01 -4.25
C ASP A 437 -1.02 -30.64 -4.90
N ARG A 438 -1.61 -30.58 -6.14
CA ARG A 438 -1.82 -29.31 -6.89
C ARG A 438 -3.22 -28.75 -6.79
N ARG A 439 -4.11 -29.34 -5.99
CA ARG A 439 -5.53 -28.93 -5.94
C ARG A 439 -5.75 -27.44 -5.64
N TYR A 440 -4.89 -26.87 -4.80
CA TYR A 440 -4.99 -25.49 -4.34
C TYR A 440 -3.80 -24.62 -4.80
N GLY A 441 -3.09 -25.06 -5.85
CA GLY A 441 -1.93 -24.35 -6.35
C GLY A 441 -1.39 -24.97 -7.64
N HIS A 442 -0.16 -24.59 -7.99
CA HIS A 442 0.50 -25.05 -9.21
C HIS A 442 1.94 -25.49 -8.94
N PHE A 443 2.41 -26.55 -9.59
CA PHE A 443 3.82 -26.96 -9.52
C PHE A 443 4.70 -25.89 -10.17
N VAL A 444 5.64 -25.36 -9.40
CA VAL A 444 6.61 -24.35 -9.86
C VAL A 444 8.03 -24.91 -9.90
N ALA A 445 8.30 -25.99 -9.16
CA ALA A 445 9.55 -26.75 -9.19
C ALA A 445 9.30 -28.19 -8.70
N ASP A 446 10.35 -29.03 -8.69
CA ASP A 446 10.29 -30.40 -8.16
C ASP A 446 9.83 -30.36 -6.69
N ASN A 447 8.80 -31.14 -6.36
CA ASN A 447 8.20 -31.23 -5.01
C ASN A 447 7.71 -29.88 -4.43
N THR A 448 7.47 -28.90 -5.29
CA THR A 448 7.13 -27.53 -4.90
C THR A 448 5.87 -27.05 -5.60
N VAL A 449 4.85 -26.69 -4.84
CA VAL A 449 3.61 -26.10 -5.34
C VAL A 449 3.46 -24.70 -4.76
N ALA A 450 3.30 -23.71 -5.62
CA ALA A 450 2.90 -22.37 -5.19
C ALA A 450 1.37 -22.32 -5.03
N VAL A 451 0.91 -21.74 -3.92
CA VAL A 451 -0.51 -21.74 -3.52
C VAL A 451 -1.26 -20.62 -4.21
N ASN A 452 -2.47 -20.91 -4.72
CA ASN A 452 -3.37 -19.89 -5.26
C ASN A 452 -3.74 -18.88 -4.18
N HIS A 453 -3.81 -17.61 -4.54
CA HIS A 453 -4.17 -16.53 -3.63
C HIS A 453 -4.66 -15.30 -4.39
N ASP A 454 -5.22 -14.37 -3.66
CA ASP A 454 -5.69 -13.11 -4.20
C ASP A 454 -4.92 -11.95 -3.59
N HIS A 455 -4.89 -10.83 -4.31
CA HIS A 455 -4.39 -9.56 -3.80
C HIS A 455 -5.47 -8.50 -3.98
N TYR A 456 -5.77 -7.77 -2.91
CA TYR A 456 -6.71 -6.64 -2.91
C TYR A 456 -6.04 -5.42 -2.29
N PHE A 457 -6.07 -4.29 -3.01
CA PHE A 457 -5.51 -3.01 -2.61
C PHE A 457 -6.62 -1.98 -2.59
N CYS A 458 -7.04 -1.54 -1.42
CA CYS A 458 -8.07 -0.53 -1.28
C CYS A 458 -7.45 0.86 -1.17
N PHE A 459 -7.76 1.73 -2.11
CA PHE A 459 -7.35 3.12 -2.13
C PHE A 459 -8.44 4.01 -1.56
N ARG A 460 -8.06 4.93 -0.65
CA ARG A 460 -8.89 6.03 -0.16
C ARG A 460 -8.62 7.26 -1.02
N LEU A 461 -9.63 7.80 -1.65
CA LEU A 461 -9.55 8.92 -2.59
C LEU A 461 -10.58 9.98 -2.20
N ASP A 462 -10.14 11.01 -1.50
CA ASP A 462 -10.91 12.21 -1.17
C ASP A 462 -10.87 13.16 -2.36
N VAL A 463 -11.80 12.97 -3.30
CA VAL A 463 -11.79 13.63 -4.61
C VAL A 463 -12.55 14.95 -4.53
N ASP A 464 -11.82 16.06 -4.60
CA ASP A 464 -12.32 17.45 -4.51
C ASP A 464 -12.35 18.14 -5.88
N VAL A 465 -13.18 17.67 -6.80
CA VAL A 465 -13.30 18.28 -8.14
C VAL A 465 -13.85 19.70 -8.06
N ASP A 466 -13.00 20.71 -8.35
CA ASP A 466 -13.35 22.14 -8.23
C ASP A 466 -13.93 22.53 -6.86
N GLY A 467 -13.54 21.82 -5.81
CA GLY A 467 -13.97 22.02 -4.42
C GLY A 467 -14.63 20.78 -3.82
N PRO A 468 -14.92 20.79 -2.48
CA PRO A 468 -15.30 19.60 -1.74
C PRO A 468 -16.78 19.15 -1.92
N ALA A 469 -17.67 20.00 -2.42
CA ALA A 469 -19.08 19.66 -2.58
C ALA A 469 -19.31 18.89 -3.89
N ASN A 470 -19.17 17.57 -3.83
CA ASN A 470 -19.25 16.68 -4.97
C ASN A 470 -20.42 15.69 -4.88
N SER A 471 -20.66 14.96 -5.93
CA SER A 471 -21.60 13.85 -6.01
C SER A 471 -21.01 12.70 -6.82
N PHE A 472 -21.40 11.49 -6.50
CA PHE A 472 -21.02 10.33 -7.29
C PHE A 472 -22.07 10.04 -8.36
N LEU A 473 -21.63 9.82 -9.60
CA LEU A 473 -22.49 9.54 -10.75
C LEU A 473 -22.08 8.21 -11.40
N LYS A 474 -23.03 7.28 -11.45
CA LYS A 474 -22.93 6.06 -12.27
C LYS A 474 -23.63 6.27 -13.58
N GLU A 475 -22.91 6.13 -14.69
CA GLU A 475 -23.48 6.24 -16.05
C GLU A 475 -23.46 4.87 -16.72
N SER A 476 -24.60 4.18 -16.68
CA SER A 476 -24.73 2.84 -17.26
C SER A 476 -24.84 2.90 -18.77
N LEU A 477 -24.17 1.98 -19.47
CA LEU A 477 -24.34 1.79 -20.91
C LEU A 477 -25.38 0.72 -21.17
N LYS A 478 -26.41 1.05 -21.92
CA LYS A 478 -27.54 0.13 -22.18
C LYS A 478 -27.88 -0.02 -23.66
N THR A 479 -28.23 -1.21 -24.04
CA THR A 479 -28.75 -1.48 -25.39
C THR A 479 -30.15 -0.91 -25.55
N GLN A 480 -30.32 -0.04 -26.55
CA GLN A 480 -31.62 0.42 -27.02
C GLN A 480 -31.98 -0.25 -28.34
N LYS A 481 -33.09 -0.96 -28.39
CA LYS A 481 -33.68 -1.46 -29.64
C LYS A 481 -34.30 -0.30 -30.40
N LEU A 482 -34.02 -0.25 -31.69
CA LEU A 482 -34.64 0.73 -32.60
C LEU A 482 -35.86 0.12 -33.27
N THR A 483 -36.95 0.91 -33.31
CA THR A 483 -38.21 0.59 -34.00
C THR A 483 -38.38 1.46 -35.22
N GLY A 484 -39.18 1.01 -36.22
CA GLY A 484 -39.41 1.74 -37.46
C GLY A 484 -38.43 1.40 -38.56
N ASP A 485 -38.23 2.32 -39.54
CA ASP A 485 -37.50 2.09 -40.79
C ASP A 485 -35.99 2.26 -40.67
N SER A 486 -35.43 2.33 -39.46
CA SER A 486 -33.99 2.40 -39.30
C SER A 486 -33.30 1.15 -39.86
N PRO A 487 -32.27 1.28 -40.70
CA PRO A 487 -31.47 0.13 -41.14
C PRO A 487 -30.77 -0.58 -39.97
N ARG A 488 -30.43 0.13 -38.91
CA ARG A 488 -29.89 -0.44 -37.67
C ARG A 488 -31.01 -0.94 -36.76
N LYS A 489 -30.79 -2.07 -36.09
CA LYS A 489 -31.75 -2.69 -35.21
C LYS A 489 -31.49 -2.36 -33.73
N SER A 490 -30.29 -1.92 -33.39
CA SER A 490 -29.92 -1.53 -32.04
C SER A 490 -28.78 -0.52 -32.04
N ILE A 491 -28.77 0.29 -31.00
CA ILE A 491 -27.66 1.16 -30.58
C ILE A 491 -27.46 0.96 -29.08
N TRP A 492 -26.43 1.56 -28.51
CA TRP A 492 -26.32 1.71 -27.06
C TRP A 492 -26.45 3.20 -26.72
N VAL A 493 -26.92 3.45 -25.51
CA VAL A 493 -27.10 4.78 -24.91
C VAL A 493 -26.56 4.78 -23.51
N THR A 494 -26.27 5.96 -22.97
CA THR A 494 -25.87 6.14 -21.58
C THR A 494 -27.07 6.54 -20.73
N GLU A 495 -27.14 6.01 -19.52
CA GLU A 495 -28.14 6.37 -18.50
C GLU A 495 -27.42 6.80 -17.23
N PRO A 496 -27.29 8.13 -16.98
CA PRO A 496 -26.67 8.66 -15.78
C PRO A 496 -27.62 8.57 -14.59
N LYS A 497 -27.09 8.12 -13.44
CA LYS A 497 -27.77 8.12 -12.15
C LYS A 497 -26.83 8.70 -11.08
N ILE A 498 -27.23 9.80 -10.43
CA ILE A 498 -26.54 10.31 -9.24
C ILE A 498 -26.88 9.42 -8.06
N ALA A 499 -25.87 8.94 -7.35
CA ALA A 499 -26.00 8.25 -6.08
C ALA A 499 -26.38 9.26 -4.99
N LYS A 500 -27.42 8.97 -4.23
CA LYS A 500 -27.91 9.85 -3.18
C LYS A 500 -27.40 9.48 -1.81
N VAL A 501 -27.27 8.18 -1.59
CA VAL A 501 -26.86 7.59 -0.32
C VAL A 501 -25.79 6.51 -0.58
N GLU A 502 -25.11 6.09 0.45
CA GLU A 502 -23.97 5.15 0.38
C GLU A 502 -24.33 3.86 -0.36
N GLU A 503 -25.49 3.25 -0.08
CA GLU A 503 -25.98 2.03 -0.74
C GLU A 503 -26.08 2.16 -2.27
N ASP A 504 -26.39 3.34 -2.80
CA ASP A 504 -26.41 3.60 -4.26
C ASP A 504 -25.04 3.46 -4.92
N ALA A 505 -23.96 3.53 -4.13
CA ALA A 505 -22.56 3.54 -4.57
C ALA A 505 -21.72 2.37 -4.02
N GLU A 506 -22.35 1.31 -3.56
CA GLU A 506 -21.73 0.01 -3.30
C GLU A 506 -21.69 -0.77 -4.61
N LEU A 507 -20.55 -0.64 -5.35
CA LEU A 507 -20.51 -1.08 -6.75
C LEU A 507 -19.49 -2.17 -6.99
N THR A 508 -19.95 -3.24 -7.64
CA THR A 508 -19.09 -4.29 -8.20
C THR A 508 -19.01 -4.14 -9.72
N MET A 509 -17.82 -4.28 -10.29
CA MET A 509 -17.61 -4.23 -11.72
C MET A 509 -18.18 -5.49 -12.37
N MET A 510 -19.03 -5.30 -13.39
CA MET A 510 -19.65 -6.37 -14.16
C MET A 510 -19.51 -6.09 -15.65
N MET A 511 -18.82 -6.95 -16.36
CA MET A 511 -18.60 -6.77 -17.81
C MET A 511 -19.90 -6.77 -18.62
N GLU A 512 -20.92 -7.51 -18.16
CA GLU A 512 -22.25 -7.57 -18.78
C GLU A 512 -23.08 -6.31 -18.55
N HIS A 513 -22.68 -5.48 -17.57
CA HIS A 513 -23.36 -4.24 -17.21
C HIS A 513 -22.38 -3.07 -17.14
N PRO A 514 -21.77 -2.70 -18.30
CA PRO A 514 -20.75 -1.67 -18.33
C PRO A 514 -21.30 -0.32 -17.87
N ALA A 515 -20.50 0.40 -17.06
CA ALA A 515 -20.82 1.72 -16.58
C ALA A 515 -19.55 2.55 -16.41
N LEU A 516 -19.69 3.86 -16.54
CA LEU A 516 -18.67 4.83 -16.14
C LEU A 516 -18.95 5.26 -14.70
N TRP A 517 -17.92 5.41 -13.91
CA TRP A 517 -17.97 5.84 -12.52
C TRP A 517 -17.31 7.20 -12.42
N ARG A 518 -18.08 8.22 -12.02
CA ARG A 518 -17.58 9.60 -12.00
C ARG A 518 -17.86 10.29 -10.68
N VAL A 519 -16.90 11.08 -10.21
CA VAL A 519 -17.13 12.13 -9.22
C VAL A 519 -17.36 13.43 -9.99
N ILE A 520 -18.45 14.09 -9.72
CA ILE A 520 -18.83 15.34 -10.39
C ILE A 520 -19.04 16.46 -9.37
N ASN A 521 -18.75 17.70 -9.76
CA ASN A 521 -19.15 18.87 -9.00
C ASN A 521 -20.45 19.44 -9.60
N PRO A 522 -21.60 19.27 -8.93
CA PRO A 522 -22.88 19.77 -9.47
C PRO A 522 -22.96 21.31 -9.51
N ASN A 523 -22.10 21.99 -8.74
CA ASN A 523 -22.11 23.45 -8.56
C ASN A 523 -21.23 24.17 -9.59
N VAL A 524 -20.29 23.48 -10.24
CA VAL A 524 -19.38 24.02 -11.25
C VAL A 524 -19.67 23.40 -12.60
N LYS A 525 -19.82 24.25 -13.62
CA LYS A 525 -20.12 23.81 -14.97
C LYS A 525 -18.98 24.12 -15.93
N SER A 526 -18.72 23.17 -16.82
CA SER A 526 -17.87 23.41 -17.99
C SER A 526 -18.48 24.47 -18.93
N SER A 527 -17.72 24.98 -19.87
CA SER A 527 -18.19 25.92 -20.88
C SER A 527 -19.37 25.39 -21.73
N LEU A 528 -19.55 24.08 -21.76
CA LEU A 528 -20.63 23.39 -22.48
C LEU A 528 -21.86 23.10 -21.59
N GLY A 529 -21.81 23.49 -20.30
CA GLY A 529 -22.93 23.36 -19.35
C GLY A 529 -22.97 22.03 -18.58
N TYR A 530 -22.03 21.14 -18.79
CA TYR A 530 -21.93 19.90 -18.02
C TYR A 530 -21.28 20.14 -16.66
N PRO A 531 -21.66 19.39 -15.59
CA PRO A 531 -20.90 19.36 -14.35
C PRO A 531 -19.45 18.96 -14.61
N THR A 532 -18.51 19.66 -14.00
CA THR A 532 -17.10 19.25 -14.07
C THR A 532 -16.88 17.96 -13.26
N GLY A 533 -15.99 17.08 -13.71
CA GLY A 533 -15.82 15.78 -13.09
C GLY A 533 -14.52 15.07 -13.41
N TYR A 534 -14.34 13.98 -12.67
CA TYR A 534 -13.29 12.97 -12.91
C TYR A 534 -13.92 11.57 -12.93
N GLU A 535 -13.52 10.77 -13.90
CA GLU A 535 -13.88 9.37 -14.02
C GLU A 535 -12.89 8.52 -13.24
N ILE A 536 -13.39 7.56 -12.46
CA ILE A 536 -12.59 6.44 -11.96
C ILE A 536 -12.65 5.37 -13.05
N ALA A 537 -11.56 5.21 -13.81
CA ALA A 537 -11.45 4.28 -14.91
C ALA A 537 -10.77 2.99 -14.46
N PRO A 538 -11.51 1.93 -14.13
CA PRO A 538 -10.94 0.64 -13.74
C PRO A 538 -10.31 -0.04 -14.96
N MET A 539 -9.20 -0.77 -14.76
CA MET A 539 -8.59 -1.56 -15.83
C MET A 539 -8.85 -3.05 -15.61
N HIS A 540 -8.11 -3.70 -14.74
CA HIS A 540 -8.34 -5.09 -14.36
C HIS A 540 -8.82 -5.13 -12.93
N ASN A 541 -9.81 -5.98 -12.65
CA ASN A 541 -10.30 -6.06 -11.29
C ASN A 541 -10.88 -7.43 -10.97
N ALA A 542 -10.51 -7.97 -9.81
CA ALA A 542 -11.09 -9.18 -9.25
C ALA A 542 -12.23 -8.83 -8.28
N VAL A 543 -13.16 -9.74 -8.16
CA VAL A 543 -14.17 -9.75 -7.09
C VAL A 543 -13.87 -10.91 -6.15
N SER A 544 -14.20 -10.76 -4.89
CA SER A 544 -14.03 -11.86 -3.93
C SER A 544 -14.83 -13.09 -4.35
N LEU A 545 -14.20 -14.26 -4.26
CA LEU A 545 -14.83 -15.56 -4.46
C LEU A 545 -15.10 -16.28 -3.12
N MET A 546 -14.80 -15.65 -2.00
CA MET A 546 -15.12 -16.15 -0.66
C MET A 546 -16.60 -15.94 -0.35
N THR A 547 -17.16 -16.77 0.52
CA THR A 547 -18.55 -16.66 0.95
C THR A 547 -18.71 -15.73 2.15
N ASP A 548 -19.89 -15.14 2.34
CA ASP A 548 -20.15 -14.15 3.41
C ASP A 548 -20.04 -14.74 4.82
N ASP A 549 -20.11 -16.05 4.97
CA ASP A 549 -19.95 -16.75 6.24
C ASP A 549 -18.49 -17.07 6.57
N ASP A 550 -17.56 -16.85 5.64
CA ASP A 550 -16.13 -17.02 5.89
C ASP A 550 -15.55 -15.85 6.71
N TYR A 551 -14.76 -16.17 7.73
CA TYR A 551 -14.16 -15.15 8.60
C TYR A 551 -13.21 -14.19 7.84
N PRO A 552 -12.32 -14.64 6.96
CA PRO A 552 -11.49 -13.74 6.13
C PRO A 552 -12.32 -12.71 5.36
N GLN A 553 -13.47 -13.15 4.76
CA GLN A 553 -14.37 -12.25 4.05
C GLN A 553 -14.98 -11.19 4.98
N ARG A 554 -15.36 -11.58 6.21
CA ARG A 554 -15.92 -10.65 7.21
C ARG A 554 -14.90 -9.66 7.73
N ARG A 555 -13.65 -10.11 7.92
CA ARG A 555 -12.54 -9.27 8.39
C ARG A 555 -12.11 -8.25 7.35
N ALA A 556 -12.06 -8.66 6.08
CA ALA A 556 -11.74 -7.81 4.94
C ALA A 556 -13.01 -7.40 4.17
N GLY A 557 -14.09 -7.05 4.86
CA GLY A 557 -15.38 -6.76 4.25
C GLY A 557 -15.36 -5.65 3.18
N PHE A 558 -14.33 -4.83 3.14
CA PHE A 558 -14.15 -3.80 2.12
C PHE A 558 -14.02 -4.37 0.69
N ILE A 559 -13.64 -5.65 0.53
CA ILE A 559 -13.52 -6.31 -0.79
C ILE A 559 -14.85 -6.80 -1.37
N LEU A 560 -15.96 -6.70 -0.62
CA LEU A 560 -17.30 -7.07 -1.11
C LEU A 560 -17.70 -6.29 -2.36
N HIS A 561 -17.22 -5.07 -2.49
CA HIS A 561 -17.43 -4.22 -3.65
C HIS A 561 -16.09 -3.65 -4.15
N ASN A 562 -15.98 -3.43 -5.46
CA ASN A 562 -14.80 -2.79 -6.03
C ASN A 562 -14.78 -1.29 -5.73
N LEU A 563 -15.93 -0.69 -5.47
CA LEU A 563 -16.04 0.72 -5.16
C LEU A 563 -17.11 0.96 -4.10
N TRP A 564 -16.75 1.82 -3.14
CA TRP A 564 -17.64 2.38 -2.14
C TRP A 564 -17.52 3.90 -2.17
N VAL A 565 -18.55 4.60 -1.77
CA VAL A 565 -18.50 6.06 -1.57
C VAL A 565 -19.12 6.38 -0.22
N THR A 566 -18.38 7.14 0.59
CA THR A 566 -18.83 7.61 1.90
C THR A 566 -18.78 9.14 1.94
N PRO A 567 -19.55 9.82 2.80
CA PRO A 567 -19.27 11.20 3.12
C PRO A 567 -17.91 11.27 3.84
N TYR A 568 -17.18 12.38 3.65
CA TYR A 568 -15.90 12.59 4.34
C TYR A 568 -16.07 12.57 5.85
N ARG A 569 -15.18 11.82 6.52
CA ARG A 569 -15.03 11.77 7.98
C ARG A 569 -13.55 11.64 8.31
N GLU A 570 -13.12 12.42 9.30
CA GLU A 570 -11.72 12.44 9.75
C GLU A 570 -11.28 11.10 10.38
N ASP A 571 -12.24 10.38 10.96
CA ASP A 571 -12.07 9.12 11.67
C ASP A 571 -12.27 7.88 10.78
N GLU A 572 -12.68 8.03 9.52
CA GLU A 572 -12.82 6.93 8.55
C GLU A 572 -11.60 6.90 7.61
N ARG A 573 -10.55 6.15 7.99
CA ARG A 573 -9.27 6.16 7.27
C ARG A 573 -8.87 4.81 6.69
N TYR A 574 -9.16 3.72 7.38
CA TYR A 574 -8.64 2.39 7.04
C TYR A 574 -9.78 1.45 6.68
N ALA A 575 -9.78 0.94 5.45
CA ALA A 575 -10.91 0.20 4.88
C ALA A 575 -11.37 -1.01 5.70
N ALA A 576 -10.45 -1.67 6.40
CA ALA A 576 -10.74 -2.79 7.31
C ALA A 576 -11.00 -2.34 8.77
N GLY A 577 -11.06 -1.02 9.04
CA GLY A 577 -11.10 -0.45 10.39
C GLY A 577 -9.71 -0.22 10.99
N ASP A 578 -9.67 0.42 12.16
CA ASP A 578 -8.41 0.84 12.79
C ASP A 578 -7.61 -0.34 13.35
N TYR A 579 -8.30 -1.39 13.81
CA TYR A 579 -7.72 -2.52 14.54
C TYR A 579 -8.15 -3.88 13.96
N PRO A 580 -7.67 -4.27 12.76
CA PRO A 580 -8.07 -5.53 12.14
C PRO A 580 -7.36 -6.75 12.74
N THR A 581 -6.29 -6.58 13.52
CA THR A 581 -5.53 -7.67 14.14
C THR A 581 -6.45 -8.53 15.00
N GLN A 582 -6.58 -9.81 14.64
CA GLN A 582 -7.49 -10.77 15.27
C GLN A 582 -8.93 -10.26 15.46
N SER A 583 -9.37 -9.30 14.65
CA SER A 583 -10.74 -8.78 14.71
C SER A 583 -11.75 -9.85 14.29
N HIS A 584 -12.96 -9.74 14.83
CA HIS A 584 -14.07 -10.64 14.45
C HIS A 584 -14.71 -10.24 13.12
N GLY A 585 -14.25 -9.16 12.50
CA GLY A 585 -14.81 -8.58 11.29
C GLY A 585 -16.02 -7.68 11.54
N GLY A 586 -16.52 -7.10 10.48
CA GLY A 586 -17.70 -6.21 10.51
C GLY A 586 -17.38 -4.77 10.92
N ASP A 587 -16.11 -4.37 10.83
CA ASP A 587 -15.63 -3.00 10.96
C ASP A 587 -15.24 -2.39 9.60
N GLY A 588 -14.78 -1.15 9.60
CA GLY A 588 -14.39 -0.45 8.37
C GLY A 588 -15.58 -0.12 7.47
N LEU A 589 -15.37 -0.18 6.16
CA LEU A 589 -16.36 0.22 5.16
C LEU A 589 -17.74 -0.41 5.36
N PRO A 590 -17.88 -1.73 5.57
CA PRO A 590 -19.21 -2.32 5.79
C PRO A 590 -19.93 -1.83 7.05
N ALA A 591 -19.19 -1.40 8.08
CA ALA A 591 -19.78 -0.84 9.28
C ALA A 591 -20.23 0.61 9.07
N TRP A 592 -19.41 1.40 8.40
CA TRP A 592 -19.66 2.82 8.18
C TRP A 592 -20.87 3.06 7.27
N THR A 593 -20.97 2.28 6.17
CA THR A 593 -22.06 2.42 5.18
C THR A 593 -23.42 1.93 5.66
N LYS A 594 -23.47 1.16 6.77
CA LYS A 594 -24.75 0.75 7.40
C LYS A 594 -25.68 1.91 7.76
N ASN A 595 -25.11 3.09 7.99
CA ASN A 595 -25.88 4.29 8.30
C ASN A 595 -26.55 4.90 7.07
N ASN A 596 -26.19 4.48 5.88
CA ASN A 596 -26.70 4.89 4.58
C ASN A 596 -26.80 6.42 4.43
N ARG A 597 -25.71 7.09 4.75
CA ARG A 597 -25.60 8.56 4.80
C ARG A 597 -25.71 9.18 3.41
N SER A 598 -26.08 10.47 3.35
CA SER A 598 -26.13 11.20 2.08
C SER A 598 -24.73 11.43 1.50
N ILE A 599 -24.59 11.18 0.20
CA ILE A 599 -23.39 11.41 -0.61
C ILE A 599 -23.69 12.32 -1.83
N GLU A 600 -24.80 13.03 -1.82
CA GLU A 600 -25.20 13.94 -2.88
C GLU A 600 -24.82 15.39 -2.51
N ASN A 601 -24.02 16.03 -3.36
CA ASN A 601 -23.58 17.42 -3.20
C ASN A 601 -22.95 17.72 -1.82
N THR A 602 -22.03 16.86 -1.41
CA THR A 602 -21.33 16.96 -0.13
C THR A 602 -19.86 16.57 -0.32
N ASP A 603 -19.08 16.71 0.74
CA ASP A 603 -17.70 16.22 0.78
C ASP A 603 -17.71 14.68 0.82
N ILE A 604 -17.13 14.02 -0.18
CA ILE A 604 -17.20 12.56 -0.35
C ILE A 604 -15.83 11.93 -0.56
N VAL A 605 -15.69 10.72 -0.06
CA VAL A 605 -14.52 9.86 -0.26
C VAL A 605 -14.90 8.65 -1.10
N VAL A 606 -14.14 8.40 -2.15
CA VAL A 606 -14.23 7.19 -2.96
C VAL A 606 -13.20 6.19 -2.44
N TRP A 607 -13.66 4.96 -2.20
CA TRP A 607 -12.83 3.83 -1.84
C TRP A 607 -12.83 2.86 -3.01
N TYR A 608 -11.66 2.72 -3.66
CA TYR A 608 -11.54 1.86 -4.82
C TYR A 608 -10.63 0.68 -4.50
N THR A 609 -11.15 -0.54 -4.65
CA THR A 609 -10.38 -1.78 -4.44
C THR A 609 -9.94 -2.34 -5.78
N LEU A 610 -8.65 -2.20 -6.07
CA LEU A 610 -7.98 -2.91 -7.14
C LEU A 610 -7.68 -4.33 -6.65
N GLY A 611 -8.00 -5.35 -7.44
CA GLY A 611 -7.76 -6.73 -7.06
C GLY A 611 -7.36 -7.60 -8.24
N PHE A 612 -6.65 -8.69 -7.96
CA PHE A 612 -6.36 -9.73 -8.95
C PHE A 612 -6.25 -11.11 -8.29
N HIS A 613 -6.72 -12.13 -9.01
CA HIS A 613 -6.52 -13.53 -8.65
C HIS A 613 -5.14 -13.97 -9.14
N HIS A 614 -4.30 -14.46 -8.24
CA HIS A 614 -3.01 -14.99 -8.60
C HIS A 614 -3.05 -16.53 -8.62
N VAL A 615 -3.04 -17.07 -9.83
CA VAL A 615 -2.79 -18.50 -10.09
C VAL A 615 -1.32 -18.62 -10.48
N PRO A 616 -0.46 -19.10 -9.59
CA PRO A 616 0.99 -19.14 -9.82
C PRO A 616 1.36 -20.04 -11.00
N ARG A 617 2.51 -19.78 -11.59
CA ARG A 617 3.11 -20.53 -12.70
C ARG A 617 4.62 -20.69 -12.49
N PRO A 618 5.29 -21.61 -13.20
CA PRO A 618 6.73 -21.83 -13.04
C PRO A 618 7.58 -20.57 -13.27
N GLU A 619 7.11 -19.62 -14.09
CA GLU A 619 7.79 -18.35 -14.36
C GLU A 619 7.77 -17.39 -13.16
N ASP A 620 6.94 -17.64 -12.16
CA ASP A 620 6.87 -16.83 -10.94
C ASP A 620 7.86 -17.31 -9.87
N PHE A 621 8.59 -18.41 -10.12
CA PHE A 621 9.54 -18.99 -9.19
C PHE A 621 10.96 -19.06 -9.80
N PRO A 622 12.03 -18.80 -9.03
CA PRO A 622 12.07 -18.45 -7.59
C PRO A 622 11.75 -16.99 -7.28
N ILE A 623 11.65 -16.13 -8.29
CA ILE A 623 11.34 -14.71 -8.19
C ILE A 623 10.43 -14.29 -9.33
N MET A 624 9.37 -13.54 -9.02
CA MET A 624 8.35 -13.14 -9.99
C MET A 624 8.82 -12.05 -10.94
N PRO A 625 8.46 -12.13 -12.22
CA PRO A 625 8.39 -10.92 -13.05
C PRO A 625 7.38 -9.94 -12.47
N THR A 626 7.70 -8.63 -12.45
CA THR A 626 6.76 -7.62 -11.94
C THR A 626 5.48 -7.58 -12.76
N ALA A 627 4.36 -7.82 -12.09
CA ALA A 627 3.02 -7.72 -12.67
C ALA A 627 2.37 -6.40 -12.27
N TRP A 628 2.10 -5.53 -13.25
CA TRP A 628 1.46 -4.24 -13.01
C TRP A 628 -0.05 -4.32 -13.12
N HIS A 629 -0.73 -3.76 -12.12
CA HIS A 629 -2.17 -3.56 -12.06
C HIS A 629 -2.44 -2.09 -11.79
N GLU A 630 -3.39 -1.48 -12.52
CA GLU A 630 -3.53 -0.03 -12.54
C GLU A 630 -5.00 0.37 -12.63
N PHE A 631 -5.31 1.60 -12.21
CA PHE A 631 -6.54 2.31 -12.54
C PHE A 631 -6.20 3.80 -12.71
N GLU A 632 -7.14 4.58 -13.25
CA GLU A 632 -6.89 5.99 -13.52
C GLU A 632 -8.03 6.88 -13.03
N LEU A 633 -7.67 8.06 -12.56
CA LEU A 633 -8.56 9.21 -12.41
C LEU A 633 -8.40 10.05 -13.68
N ARG A 634 -9.45 10.11 -14.51
CA ARG A 634 -9.44 10.81 -15.81
C ARG A 634 -10.33 12.04 -15.77
N PRO A 635 -9.88 13.19 -16.29
CA PRO A 635 -10.77 14.35 -16.46
C PRO A 635 -11.99 13.98 -17.32
N PHE A 636 -13.18 14.36 -16.88
CA PHE A 636 -14.41 14.22 -17.63
C PHE A 636 -15.22 15.52 -17.51
N ASP A 637 -15.37 16.26 -18.58
CA ASP A 637 -15.94 17.63 -18.59
C ASP A 637 -15.19 18.64 -17.71
N PHE A 638 -14.02 18.28 -17.18
CA PHE A 638 -13.17 19.13 -16.35
C PHE A 638 -12.51 20.22 -17.18
N PHE A 639 -11.93 19.87 -18.31
CA PHE A 639 -11.32 20.80 -19.26
C PHE A 639 -12.26 21.13 -20.42
N SER A 640 -12.09 22.31 -21.05
CA SER A 640 -12.82 22.71 -22.24
C SER A 640 -12.27 22.08 -23.54
N ARG A 641 -11.06 21.52 -23.49
CA ARG A 641 -10.35 20.84 -24.58
C ARG A 641 -9.29 19.91 -24.01
N ASN A 642 -8.68 19.09 -24.86
CA ASN A 642 -7.52 18.29 -24.46
C ASN A 642 -6.38 19.19 -23.93
N PRO A 643 -6.02 19.12 -22.65
CA PRO A 643 -4.99 20.00 -22.07
C PRO A 643 -3.58 19.73 -22.61
N ALA A 644 -3.35 18.55 -23.24
CA ALA A 644 -2.07 18.21 -23.84
C ALA A 644 -1.92 18.69 -25.30
N VAL A 645 -2.90 19.42 -25.86
CA VAL A 645 -2.87 19.85 -27.27
C VAL A 645 -1.76 20.86 -27.56
N ASP A 646 -1.37 21.64 -26.58
CA ASP A 646 -0.36 22.71 -26.67
C ASP A 646 1.05 22.27 -26.30
N LEU A 647 1.27 20.99 -26.05
CA LEU A 647 2.61 20.46 -25.84
C LEU A 647 3.51 20.77 -27.04
N PRO A 648 4.81 21.06 -26.81
CA PRO A 648 5.73 21.42 -27.88
C PRO A 648 5.91 20.26 -28.89
N ARG A 649 6.17 20.61 -30.14
CA ARG A 649 6.72 19.65 -31.11
C ARG A 649 8.14 19.28 -30.68
N THR A 650 8.42 18.02 -30.61
CA THR A 650 9.78 17.48 -30.35
C THR A 650 10.42 17.06 -31.64
#